data_5ad965daf1ee3da02a9f2ae1655017ab
#
_entry.id   5ad965daf1ee3da02a9f2ae1655017ab
#
_cell.length_a   1.000
_cell.length_b   1.000
_cell.length_c   1.000
_cell.angle_alpha   90.00
_cell.angle_beta   90.00
_cell.angle_gamma   90.00
#
_symmetry.space_group_name_H-M   'P 1'
#
loop_
_entity.id
_entity.type
_entity.pdbx_description
1 polymer ?
#
loop_
_entity_poly.entity_id
_entity_poly.type
_entity_poly.pdbx_seq_one_letter_code
_entity_poly.pdbx_strand_id
1 'polypeptide(L)'
;MPRGVGQFAALTSLALVTLAGTLHAQDFEGKNISEVAIRYQGAKTVDEARLRNLMASKTGTPYRSENLDNDIKSLYESGLVDDVRFLAEPEGNSVKLIAEVTTRPALGGVGFVGNSIFTDQKLAKESKIKAGGALSDEQILEARRNIEKYYQGYGYPDVTVSHRTQATGQAGLSDLIFVIDEGQKNEVRKITFEGNNAFTDLELRKEMKVKEKGWFSWLTKSGRFESNELDSDLDKILDYYRNKGYLRASSPGINRVPVGDGSVDLVIPINEGERYTVAGVGFGKMTVFKPEELYPSLTLVGDAAYSSKKMRDDMTMIRSFYGSRGYADVLVTPDIRDAGPNRVNITYRITEGSRFKVGRVNIAGNTKTKDKVIRREIPLQPGDMFNSVELETTKARLTNLQYFSDVQTTGSPGGSGYRDVNVLVEEKATGSVGVGAGFSSIDSIVGFVTLEQTNFDLFNPWNFTGGGQRFGMNLRAGAERSEFSVSLVEPWFMDQQLALGGELFFKESSYFSDYYDQTNMGAAISLRKPLGAKSSIKGEYRLEQVEIDSEVDSSDVYPDGKGGNGNNIDPTNGANSFLSEENIGGDYLRSALAVNYLYDSRDSGIQPRSGHKVDLGLTYAGLGGDVDTFTFSAQGQKHWN
;
A
#
# COMPACT_ATOMS: atom_id res chain seq x y z
N MET A 1 -44.16 -20.88 63.80
CA MET A 1 -44.25 -22.03 64.79
C MET A 1 -44.37 -23.31 63.96
N PRO A 2 -43.78 -24.45 64.33
CA PRO A 2 -42.64 -24.70 65.22
C PRO A 2 -41.44 -25.35 64.44
N ARG A 3 -40.19 -25.22 64.83
CA ARG A 3 -39.33 -26.04 65.73
C ARG A 3 -39.13 -27.53 65.34
N GLY A 4 -37.84 -27.88 65.21
CA GLY A 4 -37.28 -29.23 65.30
C GLY A 4 -35.77 -29.15 64.93
N VAL A 5 -34.97 -29.08 65.76
CA VAL A 5 -33.93 -29.60 66.66
C VAL A 5 -33.58 -31.06 66.33
N GLY A 6 -32.29 -31.34 66.14
CA GLY A 6 -31.66 -32.68 66.11
C GLY A 6 -30.24 -32.61 65.58
N GLN A 7 -29.29 -32.44 66.35
CA GLN A 7 -28.33 -33.23 67.13
C GLN A 7 -27.15 -33.83 66.35
N PHE A 8 -25.99 -33.33 66.74
CA PHE A 8 -24.63 -33.90 66.88
C PHE A 8 -24.37 -35.37 66.52
N ALA A 9 -23.32 -35.53 65.70
CA ALA A 9 -22.39 -36.65 65.94
C ALA A 9 -20.97 -36.18 65.62
N ALA A 10 -20.17 -36.08 66.60
CA ALA A 10 -18.71 -35.93 66.54
C ALA A 10 -18.09 -37.27 66.12
N LEU A 11 -17.20 -37.25 65.12
CA LEU A 11 -16.28 -38.32 64.88
C LEU A 11 -14.88 -37.72 64.77
N THR A 12 -14.10 -38.02 65.77
CA THR A 12 -12.65 -37.87 65.85
C THR A 12 -11.99 -38.64 64.74
N SER A 13 -11.21 -37.97 63.85
CA SER A 13 -10.23 -38.60 62.98
C SER A 13 -8.90 -37.89 63.12
N LEU A 14 -8.05 -38.63 63.67
CA LEU A 14 -6.59 -38.69 63.74
C LEU A 14 -5.84 -37.74 62.83
N ALA A 15 -5.20 -36.73 63.41
CA ALA A 15 -4.23 -35.87 62.74
C ALA A 15 -2.97 -36.67 62.44
N LEU A 16 -2.77 -37.01 61.16
CA LEU A 16 -1.47 -37.43 60.66
C LEU A 16 -0.70 -36.14 60.31
N VAL A 17 0.12 -35.69 61.23
CA VAL A 17 1.09 -34.61 60.96
C VAL A 17 2.17 -35.18 60.08
N THR A 18 2.05 -35.02 58.77
CA THR A 18 3.18 -35.13 57.89
C THR A 18 3.99 -33.84 58.01
N LEU A 19 5.16 -33.98 58.58
CA LEU A 19 6.21 -32.98 58.60
C LEU A 19 6.70 -32.77 57.16
N ALA A 20 5.99 -31.97 56.36
CA ALA A 20 6.54 -31.47 55.11
C ALA A 20 7.46 -30.29 55.47
N GLY A 21 8.74 -30.57 55.51
CA GLY A 21 9.76 -29.53 55.64
C GLY A 21 9.56 -28.52 54.54
N THR A 22 9.32 -27.28 54.89
CA THR A 22 9.39 -26.15 53.96
C THR A 22 10.83 -25.94 53.55
N LEU A 23 11.27 -26.65 52.47
CA LEU A 23 12.51 -26.36 51.78
C LEU A 23 12.35 -24.95 51.14
N HIS A 24 13.09 -24.00 51.69
CA HIS A 24 13.11 -22.64 51.15
C HIS A 24 13.84 -22.66 49.82
N ALA A 25 13.33 -21.97 48.83
CA ALA A 25 13.94 -21.85 47.49
C ALA A 25 15.42 -21.36 47.50
N GLN A 26 15.87 -20.77 48.59
CA GLN A 26 17.25 -20.34 48.82
C GLN A 26 18.27 -21.49 48.89
N ASP A 27 17.84 -22.72 49.21
CA ASP A 27 18.76 -23.89 49.30
C ASP A 27 19.28 -24.42 47.95
N PHE A 28 18.70 -23.94 46.85
CA PHE A 28 19.03 -24.39 45.49
C PHE A 28 19.83 -23.36 44.69
N GLU A 29 19.94 -22.13 45.15
CA GLU A 29 20.61 -21.04 44.44
C GLU A 29 22.06 -21.42 44.07
N GLY A 30 22.39 -21.32 42.75
CA GLY A 30 23.71 -21.64 42.24
C GLY A 30 23.99 -23.12 41.95
N LYS A 31 23.13 -24.08 42.35
CA LYS A 31 23.25 -25.48 41.97
C LYS A 31 22.91 -25.70 40.50
N ASN A 32 23.56 -26.62 39.82
CA ASN A 32 23.25 -26.92 38.42
C ASN A 32 21.90 -27.61 38.27
N ILE A 33 21.13 -27.20 37.25
CA ILE A 33 19.88 -27.87 36.88
C ILE A 33 20.22 -29.17 36.15
N SER A 34 19.85 -30.32 36.75
CA SER A 34 20.08 -31.66 36.17
C SER A 34 19.10 -31.94 35.03
N GLU A 35 17.84 -31.55 35.22
CA GLU A 35 16.76 -31.76 34.27
C GLU A 35 15.74 -30.66 34.40
N VAL A 36 15.16 -30.21 33.27
CA VAL A 36 13.97 -29.39 33.22
C VAL A 36 12.83 -30.25 32.69
N ALA A 37 11.89 -30.66 33.54
CA ALA A 37 10.72 -31.44 33.15
C ALA A 37 9.50 -30.50 32.99
N ILE A 38 8.66 -30.75 32.01
CA ILE A 38 7.38 -30.08 31.88
C ILE A 38 6.26 -31.06 32.20
N ARG A 39 5.44 -30.71 33.19
CA ARG A 39 4.29 -31.51 33.62
C ARG A 39 3.02 -30.75 33.28
N TYR A 40 2.20 -31.31 32.41
CA TYR A 40 0.93 -30.72 32.04
C TYR A 40 -0.15 -31.00 33.08
N GLN A 41 -0.83 -29.94 33.54
CA GLN A 41 -2.05 -30.04 34.31
C GLN A 41 -3.23 -29.84 33.35
N GLY A 42 -3.80 -30.94 32.86
CA GLY A 42 -4.87 -30.93 31.85
C GLY A 42 -4.45 -31.35 30.47
N ALA A 43 -5.09 -30.81 29.44
CA ALA A 43 -4.83 -31.17 28.06
C ALA A 43 -3.51 -30.57 27.54
N LYS A 44 -2.70 -31.38 26.86
CA LYS A 44 -1.48 -30.92 26.20
C LYS A 44 -1.81 -30.26 24.85
N THR A 45 -1.99 -28.96 24.82
CA THR A 45 -2.33 -28.18 23.62
C THR A 45 -1.12 -27.49 22.98
N VAL A 46 0.00 -27.44 23.70
CA VAL A 46 1.27 -26.82 23.25
C VAL A 46 2.38 -27.84 23.38
N ASP A 47 3.25 -27.93 22.39
CA ASP A 47 4.41 -28.81 22.44
C ASP A 47 5.43 -28.39 23.51
N GLU A 48 6.01 -29.37 24.16
CA GLU A 48 7.02 -29.19 25.20
C GLU A 48 8.24 -28.41 24.68
N ALA A 49 8.70 -28.70 23.47
CA ALA A 49 9.82 -28.00 22.85
C ALA A 49 9.56 -26.50 22.70
N ARG A 50 8.32 -26.13 22.40
CA ARG A 50 7.91 -24.73 22.28
C ARG A 50 7.94 -24.00 23.62
N LEU A 51 7.46 -24.64 24.69
CA LEU A 51 7.53 -24.07 26.04
C LEU A 51 8.97 -23.96 26.53
N ARG A 52 9.82 -24.99 26.30
CA ARG A 52 11.24 -24.97 26.66
C ARG A 52 12.02 -23.85 25.95
N ASN A 53 11.68 -23.53 24.71
CA ASN A 53 12.35 -22.45 23.97
C ASN A 53 12.06 -21.05 24.54
N LEU A 54 10.99 -20.89 25.28
CA LEU A 54 10.64 -19.63 25.94
C LEU A 54 11.32 -19.44 27.30
N MET A 55 11.93 -20.51 27.84
CA MET A 55 12.56 -20.51 29.14
C MET A 55 14.07 -20.25 29.01
N ALA A 56 14.61 -19.42 29.90
CA ALA A 56 16.04 -19.19 30.08
C ALA A 56 16.69 -20.32 30.89
N SER A 57 15.95 -20.93 31.82
CA SER A 57 16.39 -22.06 32.64
C SER A 57 16.49 -23.32 31.80
N LYS A 58 17.69 -23.84 31.66
CA LYS A 58 18.00 -25.06 30.84
C LYS A 58 18.82 -26.05 31.63
N THR A 59 18.75 -27.31 31.23
CA THR A 59 19.63 -28.38 31.76
C THR A 59 21.09 -27.96 31.64
N GLY A 60 21.86 -28.07 32.72
CA GLY A 60 23.26 -27.69 32.81
C GLY A 60 23.50 -26.22 33.19
N THR A 61 22.48 -25.38 33.28
CA THR A 61 22.61 -23.99 33.76
C THR A 61 22.43 -23.93 35.29
N PRO A 62 23.04 -22.94 35.97
CA PRO A 62 22.83 -22.77 37.41
C PRO A 62 21.41 -22.32 37.70
N TYR A 63 20.80 -22.91 38.73
CA TYR A 63 19.49 -22.46 39.24
C TYR A 63 19.64 -21.06 39.77
N ARG A 64 18.77 -20.14 39.31
CA ARG A 64 18.62 -18.78 39.78
C ARG A 64 17.14 -18.44 39.88
N SER A 65 16.71 -17.98 41.04
CA SER A 65 15.31 -17.56 41.27
C SER A 65 14.88 -16.45 40.32
N GLU A 66 15.78 -15.51 39.99
CA GLU A 66 15.55 -14.44 39.02
C GLU A 66 15.24 -14.99 37.61
N ASN A 67 15.92 -16.05 37.19
CA ASN A 67 15.65 -16.70 35.89
C ASN A 67 14.26 -17.34 35.89
N LEU A 68 13.82 -17.93 36.98
CA LEU A 68 12.49 -18.52 37.08
C LEU A 68 11.39 -17.46 37.01
N ASP A 69 11.58 -16.31 37.66
CA ASP A 69 10.63 -15.20 37.59
C ASP A 69 10.52 -14.69 36.13
N ASN A 70 11.66 -14.61 35.42
CA ASN A 70 11.67 -14.26 34.01
C ASN A 70 11.03 -15.34 33.14
N ASP A 71 11.24 -16.61 33.43
CA ASP A 71 10.63 -17.75 32.72
C ASP A 71 9.11 -17.76 32.91
N ILE A 72 8.63 -17.55 34.14
CA ILE A 72 7.20 -17.42 34.44
C ILE A 72 6.60 -16.29 33.61
N LYS A 73 7.25 -15.11 33.64
CA LYS A 73 6.82 -13.94 32.87
C LYS A 73 6.78 -14.20 31.38
N SER A 74 7.84 -14.80 30.81
CA SER A 74 7.94 -15.13 29.41
C SER A 74 6.87 -16.15 28.97
N LEU A 75 6.58 -17.13 29.80
CA LEU A 75 5.53 -18.11 29.54
C LEU A 75 4.13 -17.48 29.54
N TYR A 76 3.82 -16.61 30.49
CA TYR A 76 2.55 -15.86 30.51
C TYR A 76 2.44 -14.87 29.33
N GLU A 77 3.51 -14.12 29.05
CA GLU A 77 3.54 -13.15 27.93
C GLU A 77 3.40 -13.85 26.56
N SER A 78 3.81 -15.12 26.46
CA SER A 78 3.60 -15.91 25.24
C SER A 78 2.13 -16.17 24.89
N GLY A 79 1.22 -16.04 25.88
CA GLY A 79 -0.20 -16.34 25.73
C GLY A 79 -0.53 -17.83 25.55
N LEU A 80 0.45 -18.73 25.75
CA LEU A 80 0.30 -20.18 25.53
C LEU A 80 -0.17 -20.92 26.78
N VAL A 81 -0.04 -20.31 27.95
CA VAL A 81 -0.35 -20.93 29.25
C VAL A 81 -1.36 -20.09 30.02
N ASP A 82 -2.22 -20.76 30.77
CA ASP A 82 -3.17 -20.14 31.73
C ASP A 82 -2.59 -20.12 33.15
N ASP A 83 -1.82 -21.16 33.53
CA ASP A 83 -1.11 -21.21 34.80
C ASP A 83 0.25 -21.90 34.64
N VAL A 84 1.24 -21.44 35.39
CA VAL A 84 2.55 -22.05 35.46
C VAL A 84 3.11 -21.97 36.87
N ARG A 85 3.62 -23.11 37.35
CA ARG A 85 4.31 -23.23 38.64
C ARG A 85 5.61 -23.99 38.45
N PHE A 86 6.66 -23.52 39.10
CA PHE A 86 7.92 -24.24 39.14
C PHE A 86 8.09 -24.95 40.47
N LEU A 87 8.41 -26.24 40.41
CA LEU A 87 8.81 -27.06 41.56
C LEU A 87 10.27 -27.38 41.39
N ALA A 88 11.04 -27.28 42.45
CA ALA A 88 12.45 -27.63 42.49
C ALA A 88 12.62 -28.85 43.41
N GLU A 89 13.09 -29.95 42.87
CA GLU A 89 13.36 -31.20 43.63
C GLU A 89 14.87 -31.41 43.74
N PRO A 90 15.41 -31.75 44.93
CA PRO A 90 16.82 -32.01 45.09
C PRO A 90 17.23 -33.34 44.41
N GLU A 91 18.27 -33.29 43.60
CA GLU A 91 18.84 -34.48 42.93
C GLU A 91 20.37 -34.55 43.17
N GLY A 92 20.75 -35.10 44.32
CA GLY A 92 22.15 -35.13 44.77
C GLY A 92 22.72 -33.72 44.98
N ASN A 93 23.74 -33.35 44.21
CA ASN A 93 24.32 -32.00 44.24
C ASN A 93 23.72 -31.04 43.19
N SER A 94 22.68 -31.47 42.49
CA SER A 94 21.96 -30.76 41.45
C SER A 94 20.49 -30.55 41.81
N VAL A 95 19.75 -29.85 40.99
CA VAL A 95 18.32 -29.58 41.13
C VAL A 95 17.57 -30.04 39.90
N LYS A 96 16.51 -30.83 40.07
CA LYS A 96 15.54 -31.11 39.04
C LYS A 96 14.46 -30.05 39.07
N LEU A 97 14.27 -29.32 37.96
CA LEU A 97 13.26 -28.30 37.83
C LEU A 97 12.05 -28.88 37.09
N ILE A 98 10.86 -28.74 37.68
CA ILE A 98 9.60 -29.21 37.09
C ILE A 98 8.71 -27.98 36.88
N ALA A 99 8.43 -27.67 35.61
CA ALA A 99 7.41 -26.67 35.28
C ALA A 99 6.05 -27.37 35.15
N GLU A 100 5.16 -27.14 36.13
CA GLU A 100 3.77 -27.54 36.02
C GLU A 100 3.01 -26.48 35.24
N VAL A 101 2.46 -26.83 34.10
CA VAL A 101 1.81 -25.88 33.19
C VAL A 101 0.38 -26.30 32.87
N THR A 102 -0.52 -25.36 32.94
CA THR A 102 -1.86 -25.46 32.37
C THR A 102 -1.86 -24.70 31.07
N THR A 103 -1.90 -25.42 29.95
CA THR A 103 -1.89 -24.77 28.64
C THR A 103 -3.26 -24.26 28.25
N ARG A 104 -3.31 -23.12 27.55
CA ARG A 104 -4.55 -22.59 27.00
C ARG A 104 -5.17 -23.56 26.01
N PRO A 105 -6.50 -23.65 25.96
CA PRO A 105 -7.17 -24.46 24.94
C PRO A 105 -6.79 -23.99 23.53
N ALA A 106 -6.62 -24.93 22.62
CA ALA A 106 -6.50 -24.61 21.21
C ALA A 106 -7.87 -24.25 20.62
N LEU A 107 -7.88 -23.37 19.62
CA LEU A 107 -9.10 -22.98 18.93
C LEU A 107 -9.64 -24.12 18.07
N GLY A 108 -10.79 -24.66 18.41
CA GLY A 108 -11.54 -25.63 17.60
C GLY A 108 -12.21 -24.97 16.41
N GLY A 109 -13.01 -23.95 16.67
CA GLY A 109 -13.76 -23.20 15.67
C GLY A 109 -14.06 -21.77 16.09
N VAL A 110 -14.47 -20.96 15.09
CA VAL A 110 -14.96 -19.59 15.32
C VAL A 110 -16.43 -19.54 14.91
N GLY A 111 -17.30 -19.16 15.83
CA GLY A 111 -18.72 -18.97 15.59
C GLY A 111 -19.13 -17.52 15.74
N PHE A 112 -20.27 -17.16 15.14
CA PHE A 112 -20.85 -15.82 15.23
C PHE A 112 -22.32 -15.96 15.59
N VAL A 113 -22.83 -15.07 16.42
CA VAL A 113 -24.22 -15.04 16.87
C VAL A 113 -24.69 -13.59 16.88
N GLY A 114 -25.88 -13.34 16.36
CA GLY A 114 -26.47 -12.01 16.26
C GLY A 114 -26.14 -11.27 14.94
N ASN A 115 -25.34 -11.87 14.07
CA ASN A 115 -24.97 -11.32 12.75
C ASN A 115 -26.06 -11.61 11.70
N SER A 116 -27.02 -10.73 11.56
CA SER A 116 -28.08 -10.86 10.54
C SER A 116 -27.68 -10.27 9.19
N ILE A 117 -26.75 -9.31 9.19
CA ILE A 117 -26.36 -8.53 7.99
C ILE A 117 -25.22 -9.18 7.21
N PHE A 118 -24.26 -9.79 7.89
CA PHE A 118 -23.12 -10.43 7.26
C PHE A 118 -23.05 -11.92 7.59
N THR A 119 -22.59 -12.70 6.62
CA THR A 119 -22.42 -14.14 6.79
C THR A 119 -21.22 -14.47 7.69
N ASP A 120 -21.30 -15.60 8.39
CA ASP A 120 -20.20 -16.11 9.23
C ASP A 120 -18.89 -16.23 8.46
N GLN A 121 -18.95 -16.71 7.22
CA GLN A 121 -17.77 -16.84 6.36
C GLN A 121 -17.08 -15.48 6.13
N LYS A 122 -17.85 -14.41 5.96
CA LYS A 122 -17.33 -13.08 5.76
C LYS A 122 -16.69 -12.54 7.04
N LEU A 123 -17.39 -12.69 8.17
CA LEU A 123 -16.89 -12.26 9.47
C LEU A 123 -15.65 -13.04 9.92
N ALA A 124 -15.59 -14.34 9.62
CA ALA A 124 -14.40 -15.16 9.89
C ALA A 124 -13.18 -14.63 9.12
N LYS A 125 -13.35 -14.22 7.86
CA LYS A 125 -12.28 -13.61 7.07
C LYS A 125 -11.84 -12.27 7.65
N GLU A 126 -12.77 -11.42 8.06
CA GLU A 126 -12.48 -10.09 8.61
C GLU A 126 -11.87 -10.16 10.03
N SER A 127 -12.23 -11.16 10.84
CA SER A 127 -11.66 -11.39 12.16
C SER A 127 -10.16 -11.72 12.11
N LYS A 128 -9.65 -12.24 10.98
CA LYS A 128 -8.28 -12.72 10.75
C LYS A 128 -7.83 -13.83 11.69
N ILE A 129 -8.74 -14.44 12.44
CA ILE A 129 -8.46 -15.58 13.31
C ILE A 129 -8.42 -16.86 12.50
N LYS A 130 -7.40 -17.68 12.75
CA LYS A 130 -7.25 -19.02 12.13
C LYS A 130 -7.46 -20.10 13.19
N ALA A 131 -8.24 -21.12 12.89
CA ALA A 131 -8.39 -22.30 13.76
C ALA A 131 -7.07 -23.06 13.91
N GLY A 132 -6.91 -23.75 15.03
CA GLY A 132 -5.77 -24.66 15.30
C GLY A 132 -4.63 -24.08 16.12
N GLY A 133 -4.66 -22.79 16.48
CA GLY A 133 -3.66 -22.14 17.36
C GLY A 133 -4.18 -21.91 18.77
N ALA A 134 -3.29 -21.71 19.76
CA ALA A 134 -3.67 -21.14 21.06
C ALA A 134 -4.07 -19.67 20.83
N LEU A 135 -5.19 -19.26 21.41
CA LEU A 135 -5.70 -17.89 21.30
C LEU A 135 -5.13 -17.03 22.41
N SER A 136 -4.44 -15.95 22.05
CA SER A 136 -4.11 -14.89 23.00
C SER A 136 -5.28 -13.91 23.11
N ASP A 137 -5.44 -13.30 24.31
CA ASP A 137 -6.45 -12.26 24.54
C ASP A 137 -6.29 -11.08 23.59
N GLU A 138 -5.04 -10.77 23.20
CA GLU A 138 -4.72 -9.72 22.23
C GLU A 138 -5.31 -10.02 20.85
N GLN A 139 -5.16 -11.26 20.35
CA GLN A 139 -5.73 -11.68 19.07
C GLN A 139 -7.27 -11.63 19.08
N ILE A 140 -7.89 -12.00 20.19
CA ILE A 140 -9.35 -11.90 20.36
C ILE A 140 -9.81 -10.45 20.34
N LEU A 141 -9.09 -9.55 21.04
CA LEU A 141 -9.39 -8.12 21.06
C LEU A 141 -9.19 -7.47 19.67
N GLU A 142 -8.14 -7.88 18.94
CA GLU A 142 -7.91 -7.41 17.58
C GLU A 142 -9.03 -7.88 16.64
N ALA A 143 -9.40 -9.15 16.72
CA ALA A 143 -10.49 -9.70 15.92
C ALA A 143 -11.81 -8.97 16.18
N ARG A 144 -12.12 -8.71 17.44
CA ARG A 144 -13.30 -7.95 17.86
C ARG A 144 -13.31 -6.56 17.23
N ARG A 145 -12.19 -5.83 17.33
CA ARG A 145 -12.03 -4.50 16.71
C ARG A 145 -12.17 -4.55 15.19
N ASN A 146 -11.64 -5.60 14.57
CA ASN A 146 -11.74 -5.77 13.11
C ASN A 146 -13.19 -5.98 12.68
N ILE A 147 -13.96 -6.79 13.42
CA ILE A 147 -15.38 -7.01 13.18
C ILE A 147 -16.17 -5.72 13.41
N GLU A 148 -15.97 -5.03 14.53
CA GLU A 148 -16.61 -3.74 14.84
C GLU A 148 -16.34 -2.72 13.73
N LYS A 149 -15.06 -2.57 13.34
CA LYS A 149 -14.66 -1.67 12.26
C LYS A 149 -15.29 -2.04 10.92
N TYR A 150 -15.44 -3.34 10.64
CA TYR A 150 -16.09 -3.81 9.43
C TYR A 150 -17.57 -3.39 9.39
N TYR A 151 -18.32 -3.60 10.47
CA TYR A 151 -19.71 -3.15 10.58
C TYR A 151 -19.84 -1.63 10.48
N GLN A 152 -18.98 -0.89 11.17
CA GLN A 152 -18.95 0.58 11.12
C GLN A 152 -18.74 1.09 9.70
N GLY A 153 -17.86 0.46 8.91
CA GLY A 153 -17.64 0.79 7.50
C GLY A 153 -18.86 0.53 6.60
N TYR A 154 -19.88 -0.16 7.12
CA TYR A 154 -21.16 -0.39 6.42
C TYR A 154 -22.34 0.41 7.00
N GLY A 155 -22.06 1.32 7.93
CA GLY A 155 -23.05 2.23 8.49
C GLY A 155 -23.73 1.76 9.77
N TYR A 156 -23.09 0.86 10.51
CA TYR A 156 -23.53 0.40 11.83
C TYR A 156 -22.60 0.93 12.94
N PRO A 157 -22.70 2.23 13.31
CA PRO A 157 -21.75 2.85 14.22
C PRO A 157 -21.83 2.33 15.66
N ASP A 158 -23.01 1.88 16.06
CA ASP A 158 -23.31 1.47 17.44
C ASP A 158 -23.15 -0.05 17.63
N VAL A 159 -22.55 -0.76 16.66
CA VAL A 159 -22.28 -2.18 16.77
C VAL A 159 -21.42 -2.48 17.99
N THR A 160 -21.82 -3.47 18.76
CA THR A 160 -21.01 -4.00 19.86
C THR A 160 -20.70 -5.46 19.63
N VAL A 161 -19.43 -5.82 19.81
CA VAL A 161 -18.97 -7.20 19.67
C VAL A 161 -18.39 -7.66 21.00
N SER A 162 -19.00 -8.67 21.58
CA SER A 162 -18.48 -9.38 22.73
C SER A 162 -18.04 -10.79 22.30
N HIS A 163 -17.35 -11.50 23.17
CA HIS A 163 -16.94 -12.87 22.89
C HIS A 163 -17.17 -13.77 24.10
N ARG A 164 -17.34 -15.05 23.83
CA ARG A 164 -17.30 -16.12 24.82
C ARG A 164 -16.55 -17.33 24.27
N THR A 165 -15.89 -18.04 25.14
CA THR A 165 -15.28 -19.33 24.79
C THR A 165 -16.18 -20.45 25.27
N GLN A 166 -16.33 -21.49 24.48
CA GLN A 166 -17.12 -22.67 24.80
C GLN A 166 -16.27 -23.92 24.60
N ALA A 167 -16.10 -24.71 25.66
CA ALA A 167 -15.40 -25.98 25.57
C ALA A 167 -16.12 -26.91 24.57
N THR A 168 -15.35 -27.52 23.68
CA THR A 168 -15.84 -28.55 22.78
C THR A 168 -15.89 -29.89 23.53
N GLY A 169 -16.55 -30.91 22.98
CA GLY A 169 -16.50 -32.26 23.56
C GLY A 169 -15.12 -32.91 23.52
N GLN A 170 -14.11 -32.28 22.91
CA GLN A 170 -12.73 -32.77 22.82
C GLN A 170 -11.85 -32.02 23.83
N ALA A 171 -11.08 -32.79 24.62
CA ALA A 171 -10.20 -32.21 25.63
C ALA A 171 -9.15 -31.29 24.99
N GLY A 172 -9.01 -30.09 25.54
CA GLY A 172 -8.03 -29.10 25.06
C GLY A 172 -8.47 -28.27 23.85
N LEU A 173 -9.70 -28.41 23.36
CA LEU A 173 -10.27 -27.59 22.32
C LEU A 173 -11.42 -26.72 22.86
N SER A 174 -11.42 -25.46 22.48
CA SER A 174 -12.51 -24.53 22.76
C SER A 174 -12.90 -23.76 21.49
N ASP A 175 -14.20 -23.55 21.30
CA ASP A 175 -14.71 -22.68 20.26
C ASP A 175 -14.78 -21.24 20.78
N LEU A 176 -14.44 -20.30 19.93
CA LEU A 176 -14.59 -18.87 20.16
C LEU A 176 -15.86 -18.39 19.48
N ILE A 177 -16.80 -17.89 20.25
CA ILE A 177 -18.08 -17.39 19.75
C ILE A 177 -18.10 -15.88 19.93
N PHE A 178 -18.17 -15.13 18.84
CA PHE A 178 -18.46 -13.71 18.86
C PHE A 178 -19.95 -13.48 18.93
N VAL A 179 -20.38 -12.68 19.90
CA VAL A 179 -21.77 -12.25 20.07
C VAL A 179 -21.84 -10.80 19.63
N ILE A 180 -22.63 -10.57 18.60
CA ILE A 180 -22.71 -9.30 17.89
C ILE A 180 -24.09 -8.70 18.14
N ASP A 181 -24.13 -7.48 18.64
CA ASP A 181 -25.30 -6.61 18.60
C ASP A 181 -25.05 -5.59 17.50
N GLU A 182 -25.72 -5.77 16.37
CA GLU A 182 -25.49 -4.98 15.16
C GLU A 182 -25.92 -3.52 15.30
N GLY A 183 -26.79 -3.22 16.28
CA GLY A 183 -27.37 -1.90 16.43
C GLY A 183 -28.24 -1.50 15.24
N GLN A 184 -28.48 -0.21 15.07
CA GLN A 184 -29.21 0.33 13.93
C GLN A 184 -28.28 0.81 12.84
N LYS A 185 -28.66 0.59 11.58
CA LYS A 185 -27.97 1.17 10.44
C LYS A 185 -28.23 2.67 10.41
N ASN A 186 -27.17 3.46 10.43
CA ASN A 186 -27.27 4.90 10.32
C ASN A 186 -26.83 5.36 8.94
N GLU A 187 -27.70 6.13 8.26
CA GLU A 187 -27.40 6.73 6.96
C GLU A 187 -27.46 8.26 7.09
N VAL A 188 -26.45 8.93 6.57
CA VAL A 188 -26.39 10.40 6.60
C VAL A 188 -27.38 10.96 5.58
N ARG A 189 -28.47 11.55 6.09
CA ARG A 189 -29.50 12.17 5.27
C ARG A 189 -29.11 13.58 4.84
N LYS A 190 -28.66 14.39 5.78
CA LYS A 190 -28.34 15.80 5.56
C LYS A 190 -27.14 16.22 6.39
N ILE A 191 -26.31 17.10 5.84
CA ILE A 191 -25.18 17.74 6.53
C ILE A 191 -25.41 19.24 6.50
N THR A 192 -25.51 19.87 7.65
CA THR A 192 -25.71 21.32 7.82
C THR A 192 -24.62 21.88 8.72
N PHE A 193 -24.28 23.13 8.45
CA PHE A 193 -23.33 23.88 9.27
C PHE A 193 -24.06 25.02 9.96
N GLU A 194 -23.65 25.38 11.14
CA GLU A 194 -24.17 26.50 11.91
C GLU A 194 -23.03 27.44 12.27
N GLY A 195 -23.24 28.75 12.03
CA GLY A 195 -22.23 29.78 12.30
C GLY A 195 -21.18 29.95 11.19
N ASN A 196 -21.32 29.28 10.05
CA ASN A 196 -20.46 29.36 8.87
C ASN A 196 -20.84 30.56 7.96
N ASN A 197 -20.58 31.80 8.44
CA ASN A 197 -20.93 33.01 7.70
C ASN A 197 -19.97 33.29 6.52
N ALA A 198 -18.72 32.85 6.62
CA ALA A 198 -17.67 33.12 5.64
C ALA A 198 -17.69 32.18 4.43
N PHE A 199 -18.22 30.97 4.60
CA PHE A 199 -18.25 29.94 3.56
C PHE A 199 -19.59 29.23 3.51
N THR A 200 -19.99 28.85 2.31
CA THR A 200 -21.24 28.12 2.09
C THR A 200 -21.15 26.66 2.53
N ASP A 201 -22.29 26.08 2.89
CA ASP A 201 -22.39 24.63 3.18
C ASP A 201 -21.84 23.77 2.04
N LEU A 202 -22.03 24.22 0.78
CA LEU A 202 -21.54 23.49 -0.39
C LEU A 202 -20.00 23.44 -0.45
N GLU A 203 -19.34 24.54 -0.09
CA GLU A 203 -17.88 24.61 -0.04
C GLU A 203 -17.34 23.71 1.06
N LEU A 204 -17.92 23.76 2.26
CA LEU A 204 -17.49 22.95 3.39
C LEU A 204 -17.75 21.45 3.15
N ARG A 205 -18.89 21.08 2.55
CA ARG A 205 -19.20 19.68 2.19
C ARG A 205 -18.24 19.09 1.15
N LYS A 206 -17.59 19.92 0.31
CA LYS A 206 -16.57 19.44 -0.63
C LYS A 206 -15.34 18.90 0.09
N GLU A 207 -14.97 19.49 1.21
CA GLU A 207 -13.81 19.09 2.00
C GLU A 207 -14.05 17.77 2.77
N MET A 208 -15.31 17.38 2.99
CA MET A 208 -15.69 16.17 3.71
C MET A 208 -15.59 14.94 2.80
N LYS A 209 -15.18 13.81 3.36
CA LYS A 209 -15.31 12.48 2.75
C LYS A 209 -16.73 11.94 2.91
N VAL A 210 -17.29 12.11 4.10
CA VAL A 210 -18.67 11.72 4.37
C VAL A 210 -19.61 12.56 3.51
N LYS A 211 -20.49 11.90 2.77
CA LYS A 211 -21.46 12.53 1.85
C LYS A 211 -22.87 12.17 2.26
N GLU A 212 -23.81 13.06 1.94
CA GLU A 212 -25.24 12.82 2.08
C GLU A 212 -25.67 11.63 1.19
N LYS A 213 -26.71 10.91 1.60
CA LYS A 213 -27.32 9.84 0.81
C LYS A 213 -27.91 10.43 -0.48
N GLY A 214 -27.37 10.02 -1.62
CA GLY A 214 -27.85 10.42 -2.94
C GLY A 214 -28.65 9.31 -3.64
N TRP A 215 -29.24 9.63 -4.78
CA TRP A 215 -29.98 8.67 -5.61
C TRP A 215 -29.15 7.42 -6.00
N PHE A 216 -27.85 7.62 -6.29
CA PHE A 216 -26.93 6.53 -6.65
C PHE A 216 -26.10 6.01 -5.46
N SER A 217 -26.57 6.18 -4.22
CA SER A 217 -25.82 5.77 -3.03
C SER A 217 -25.52 4.25 -2.97
N TRP A 218 -26.37 3.44 -3.60
CA TRP A 218 -26.17 2.01 -3.73
C TRP A 218 -24.91 1.65 -4.56
N LEU A 219 -24.51 2.49 -5.51
CA LEU A 219 -23.31 2.34 -6.34
C LEU A 219 -22.10 3.11 -5.78
N THR A 220 -22.32 4.34 -5.31
CA THR A 220 -21.25 5.25 -4.86
C THR A 220 -20.85 5.06 -3.40
N LYS A 221 -21.63 4.26 -2.65
CA LYS A 221 -21.48 4.09 -1.19
C LYS A 221 -21.65 5.39 -0.39
N SER A 222 -22.21 6.46 -0.98
CA SER A 222 -22.51 7.72 -0.30
C SER A 222 -23.62 7.53 0.75
N GLY A 223 -23.64 8.37 1.76
CA GLY A 223 -24.60 8.30 2.86
C GLY A 223 -24.21 7.33 3.97
N ARG A 224 -23.05 6.65 3.88
CA ARG A 224 -22.57 5.80 4.97
C ARG A 224 -22.08 6.64 6.13
N PHE A 225 -22.43 6.22 7.31
CA PHE A 225 -21.99 6.84 8.54
C PHE A 225 -20.74 6.11 9.07
N GLU A 226 -19.59 6.76 9.05
CA GLU A 226 -18.35 6.27 9.64
C GLU A 226 -17.85 7.27 10.68
N SER A 227 -17.92 6.91 11.96
CA SER A 227 -17.59 7.80 13.07
C SER A 227 -16.17 8.36 12.99
N ASN A 228 -15.19 7.50 12.65
CA ASN A 228 -13.78 7.91 12.54
C ASN A 228 -13.52 8.87 11.38
N GLU A 229 -14.33 8.79 10.31
CA GLU A 229 -14.23 9.72 9.18
C GLU A 229 -14.79 11.09 9.51
N LEU A 230 -15.82 11.17 10.36
CA LEU A 230 -16.41 12.44 10.78
C LEU A 230 -15.42 13.31 11.55
N ASP A 231 -14.65 12.74 12.47
CA ASP A 231 -13.63 13.49 13.21
C ASP A 231 -12.55 14.02 12.25
N SER A 232 -12.12 13.16 11.33
CA SER A 232 -11.18 13.57 10.26
C SER A 232 -11.75 14.64 9.35
N ASP A 233 -13.04 14.58 9.04
CA ASP A 233 -13.70 15.58 8.21
C ASP A 233 -13.86 16.92 8.93
N LEU A 234 -14.15 16.89 10.24
CA LEU A 234 -14.16 18.10 11.07
C LEU A 234 -12.78 18.77 11.08
N ASP A 235 -11.71 18.01 11.25
CA ASP A 235 -10.34 18.52 11.19
C ASP A 235 -10.03 19.18 9.83
N LYS A 236 -10.48 18.59 8.71
CA LYS A 236 -10.31 19.16 7.37
C LYS A 236 -11.08 20.46 7.20
N ILE A 237 -12.32 20.53 7.71
CA ILE A 237 -13.11 21.75 7.70
C ILE A 237 -12.41 22.85 8.48
N LEU A 238 -11.95 22.57 9.70
CA LEU A 238 -11.23 23.54 10.50
C LEU A 238 -9.89 23.94 9.85
N ASP A 239 -9.21 23.00 9.19
CA ASP A 239 -8.00 23.28 8.43
C ASP A 239 -8.29 24.15 7.19
N TYR A 240 -9.43 23.92 6.51
CA TYR A 240 -9.89 24.79 5.43
C TYR A 240 -10.09 26.24 5.91
N TYR A 241 -10.75 26.44 7.05
CA TYR A 241 -10.89 27.76 7.67
C TYR A 241 -9.54 28.40 7.99
N ARG A 242 -8.64 27.63 8.64
CA ARG A 242 -7.27 28.10 8.97
C ARG A 242 -6.45 28.44 7.73
N ASN A 243 -6.69 27.76 6.62
CA ASN A 243 -6.04 28.04 5.34
C ASN A 243 -6.55 29.33 4.68
N LYS A 244 -7.74 29.80 5.05
CA LYS A 244 -8.35 31.03 4.56
C LYS A 244 -8.18 32.23 5.51
N GLY A 245 -7.45 32.04 6.59
CA GLY A 245 -7.11 33.12 7.53
C GLY A 245 -7.79 33.02 8.89
N TYR A 246 -8.73 32.15 9.10
CA TYR A 246 -9.45 31.99 10.36
C TYR A 246 -8.64 31.12 11.34
N LEU A 247 -7.56 31.70 11.85
CA LEU A 247 -6.57 31.01 12.71
C LEU A 247 -7.22 30.28 13.90
N ARG A 248 -8.21 30.92 14.53
CA ARG A 248 -8.87 30.44 15.77
C ARG A 248 -10.18 29.70 15.49
N ALA A 249 -10.43 29.31 14.25
CA ALA A 249 -11.61 28.51 13.93
C ALA A 249 -11.67 27.23 14.75
N SER A 250 -12.82 26.97 15.35
CA SER A 250 -13.07 25.85 16.24
C SER A 250 -14.49 25.30 16.10
N SER A 251 -14.71 24.10 16.55
CA SER A 251 -16.02 23.49 16.65
C SER A 251 -16.10 22.68 17.92
N PRO A 252 -17.24 22.66 18.63
CA PRO A 252 -17.42 21.78 19.79
C PRO A 252 -17.60 20.31 19.40
N GLY A 253 -17.78 20.00 18.13
CA GLY A 253 -17.98 18.66 17.61
C GLY A 253 -19.11 18.58 16.60
N ILE A 254 -19.52 17.35 16.26
CA ILE A 254 -20.60 17.07 15.33
C ILE A 254 -21.82 16.58 16.09
N ASN A 255 -22.92 17.32 16.02
CA ASN A 255 -24.19 16.92 16.60
C ASN A 255 -24.91 15.95 15.66
N ARG A 256 -25.34 14.81 16.19
CA ARG A 256 -26.07 13.77 15.47
C ARG A 256 -27.53 13.86 15.85
N VAL A 257 -28.39 14.13 14.89
CA VAL A 257 -29.84 14.25 15.10
C VAL A 257 -30.53 13.06 14.43
N PRO A 258 -30.97 12.04 15.17
CA PRO A 258 -31.74 10.94 14.61
C PRO A 258 -33.07 11.45 14.04
N VAL A 259 -33.41 11.01 12.82
CA VAL A 259 -34.62 11.47 12.10
C VAL A 259 -35.65 10.35 11.90
N GLY A 260 -35.37 9.15 12.40
CA GLY A 260 -36.16 7.95 12.18
C GLY A 260 -35.63 7.10 11.00
N ASP A 261 -36.12 5.89 10.85
CA ASP A 261 -35.76 4.93 9.79
C ASP A 261 -34.24 4.71 9.61
N GLY A 262 -33.44 4.84 10.67
CA GLY A 262 -31.98 4.70 10.60
C GLY A 262 -31.28 5.88 9.88
N SER A 263 -31.97 7.00 9.69
CA SER A 263 -31.38 8.21 9.11
C SER A 263 -30.92 9.18 10.21
N VAL A 264 -29.78 9.84 9.95
CA VAL A 264 -29.18 10.81 10.86
C VAL A 264 -28.88 12.09 10.10
N ASP A 265 -29.28 13.23 10.65
CA ASP A 265 -28.80 14.53 10.21
C ASP A 265 -27.56 14.91 11.02
N LEU A 266 -26.55 15.42 10.34
CA LEU A 266 -25.33 15.94 10.94
C LEU A 266 -25.40 17.46 11.00
N VAL A 267 -25.29 18.01 12.19
CA VAL A 267 -25.23 19.46 12.42
C VAL A 267 -23.86 19.78 12.97
N ILE A 268 -23.10 20.59 12.25
CA ILE A 268 -21.72 20.95 12.57
C ILE A 268 -21.67 22.42 12.96
N PRO A 269 -21.66 22.73 14.27
CA PRO A 269 -21.52 24.11 14.71
C PRO A 269 -20.07 24.56 14.53
N ILE A 270 -19.89 25.72 13.90
CA ILE A 270 -18.58 26.34 13.62
C ILE A 270 -18.51 27.68 14.34
N ASN A 271 -17.43 27.87 15.06
CA ASN A 271 -17.02 29.19 15.54
C ASN A 271 -15.84 29.64 14.66
N GLU A 272 -16.12 30.51 13.68
CA GLU A 272 -15.11 30.94 12.70
C GLU A 272 -14.01 31.79 13.34
N GLY A 273 -14.35 32.59 14.34
CA GLY A 273 -13.48 33.63 14.87
C GLY A 273 -13.21 34.74 13.85
N GLU A 274 -12.19 35.52 14.11
CA GLU A 274 -11.77 36.61 13.23
C GLU A 274 -10.80 36.15 12.16
N ARG A 275 -10.76 36.85 11.03
CA ARG A 275 -9.81 36.56 9.95
C ARG A 275 -8.50 37.29 10.20
N TYR A 276 -7.41 36.53 10.31
CA TYR A 276 -6.07 37.03 10.60
C TYR A 276 -5.25 37.25 9.33
N THR A 277 -4.42 38.30 9.37
CA THR A 277 -3.37 38.58 8.40
C THR A 277 -2.00 38.42 9.06
N VAL A 278 -0.97 38.12 8.27
CA VAL A 278 0.40 38.00 8.72
C VAL A 278 1.04 39.40 8.81
N ALA A 279 1.43 39.85 9.99
CA ALA A 279 2.11 41.15 10.15
C ALA A 279 3.57 41.05 9.69
N GLY A 280 4.20 39.90 9.96
CA GLY A 280 5.58 39.62 9.54
C GLY A 280 5.92 38.17 9.72
N VAL A 281 6.91 37.71 8.93
CA VAL A 281 7.48 36.36 9.02
C VAL A 281 8.96 36.50 9.31
N GLY A 282 9.46 35.72 10.26
CA GLY A 282 10.86 35.78 10.65
C GLY A 282 11.40 34.43 11.13
N PHE A 283 12.66 34.42 11.45
CA PHE A 283 13.37 33.24 11.98
C PHE A 283 13.82 33.51 13.39
N GLY A 284 13.87 32.48 14.21
CA GLY A 284 14.55 32.49 15.48
C GLY A 284 16.08 32.58 15.30
N LYS A 285 16.81 32.32 16.38
CA LYS A 285 18.29 32.29 16.30
C LYS A 285 18.72 31.16 15.36
N MET A 286 19.48 31.54 14.32
CA MET A 286 20.15 30.65 13.37
C MET A 286 21.65 30.81 13.52
N THR A 287 22.42 29.75 13.39
CA THR A 287 23.87 29.76 13.55
C THR A 287 24.63 29.24 12.34
N VAL A 288 23.97 28.40 11.52
CA VAL A 288 24.58 27.71 10.38
C VAL A 288 24.35 28.46 9.08
N PHE A 289 23.11 28.90 8.84
CA PHE A 289 22.72 29.61 7.63
C PHE A 289 22.16 30.99 7.97
N LYS A 290 22.14 31.86 6.96
CA LYS A 290 21.59 33.20 7.12
C LYS A 290 20.10 33.22 6.76
N PRO A 291 19.28 34.03 7.44
CA PRO A 291 17.84 34.16 7.10
C PRO A 291 17.56 34.50 5.63
N GLU A 292 18.47 35.29 5.01
CA GLU A 292 18.37 35.74 3.62
C GLU A 292 18.39 34.61 2.61
N GLU A 293 18.95 33.44 2.98
CA GLU A 293 18.96 32.23 2.13
C GLU A 293 17.61 31.55 2.10
N LEU A 294 16.78 31.75 3.13
CA LEU A 294 15.46 31.08 3.27
C LEU A 294 14.30 31.97 2.85
N TYR A 295 14.38 33.30 3.07
CA TYR A 295 13.28 34.23 2.75
C TYR A 295 12.71 34.08 1.33
N PRO A 296 13.52 33.95 0.24
CA PRO A 296 12.99 33.85 -1.11
C PRO A 296 12.12 32.63 -1.37
N SER A 297 12.25 31.59 -0.53
CA SER A 297 11.53 30.32 -0.67
C SER A 297 10.30 30.22 0.22
N LEU A 298 10.04 31.22 1.08
CA LEU A 298 8.85 31.24 1.92
C LEU A 298 7.60 31.55 1.09
N THR A 299 6.52 30.85 1.39
CA THR A 299 5.21 31.04 0.77
C THR A 299 4.32 31.99 1.58
N LEU A 300 4.55 32.10 2.90
CA LEU A 300 3.94 33.12 3.75
C LEU A 300 4.76 34.41 3.68
N VAL A 301 4.07 35.49 3.37
CA VAL A 301 4.66 36.84 3.29
C VAL A 301 3.85 37.82 4.14
N GLY A 302 4.46 38.92 4.52
CA GLY A 302 3.78 40.00 5.26
C GLY A 302 2.56 40.53 4.50
N ASP A 303 1.56 40.98 5.24
CA ASP A 303 0.27 41.48 4.80
C ASP A 303 -0.63 40.50 4.04
N ALA A 304 -0.19 39.25 3.86
CA ALA A 304 -1.03 38.17 3.32
C ALA A 304 -2.00 37.63 4.38
N ALA A 305 -3.11 37.03 3.93
CA ALA A 305 -3.96 36.26 4.82
C ALA A 305 -3.18 35.09 5.42
N TYR A 306 -3.37 34.83 6.71
CA TYR A 306 -2.81 33.67 7.35
C TYR A 306 -3.24 32.38 6.64
N SER A 307 -2.38 31.39 6.56
CA SER A 307 -2.68 30.06 6.03
C SER A 307 -1.85 28.98 6.75
N SER A 308 -2.53 28.07 7.42
CA SER A 308 -1.87 26.95 8.09
C SER A 308 -1.15 26.02 7.10
N LYS A 309 -1.70 25.87 5.89
CA LYS A 309 -1.05 25.09 4.83
C LYS A 309 0.28 25.72 4.41
N LYS A 310 0.25 27.02 4.06
CA LYS A 310 1.50 27.73 3.68
C LYS A 310 2.54 27.68 4.79
N MET A 311 2.13 27.81 6.05
CA MET A 311 3.03 27.68 7.20
C MET A 311 3.65 26.29 7.27
N ARG A 312 2.87 25.22 7.08
CA ARG A 312 3.40 23.84 7.02
C ARG A 312 4.32 23.63 5.82
N ASP A 313 3.96 24.19 4.67
CA ASP A 313 4.79 24.11 3.45
C ASP A 313 6.14 24.81 3.69
N ASP A 314 6.15 25.98 4.31
CA ASP A 314 7.37 26.69 4.69
C ASP A 314 8.23 25.90 5.68
N MET A 315 7.60 25.33 6.72
CA MET A 315 8.32 24.46 7.67
C MET A 315 8.93 23.24 6.98
N THR A 316 8.24 22.66 6.02
CA THR A 316 8.73 21.53 5.23
C THR A 316 9.87 21.95 4.32
N MET A 317 9.75 23.11 3.67
CA MET A 317 10.82 23.70 2.86
C MET A 317 12.08 23.96 3.70
N ILE A 318 11.92 24.56 4.88
CA ILE A 318 13.06 24.81 5.80
C ILE A 318 13.73 23.50 6.21
N ARG A 319 12.95 22.48 6.60
CA ARG A 319 13.48 21.15 6.93
C ARG A 319 14.23 20.53 5.74
N SER A 320 13.69 20.64 4.54
CA SER A 320 14.33 20.13 3.32
C SER A 320 15.61 20.89 2.99
N PHE A 321 15.63 22.21 3.21
CA PHE A 321 16.82 23.02 3.01
C PHE A 321 17.98 22.58 3.90
N TYR A 322 17.74 22.41 5.20
CA TYR A 322 18.72 21.90 6.16
C TYR A 322 19.06 20.43 5.89
N GLY A 323 18.03 19.60 5.70
CA GLY A 323 18.17 18.17 5.50
C GLY A 323 18.97 17.80 4.26
N SER A 324 18.85 18.58 3.18
CA SER A 324 19.67 18.40 1.96
C SER A 324 21.14 18.75 2.14
N ARG A 325 21.50 19.42 3.26
CA ARG A 325 22.86 19.86 3.58
C ARG A 325 23.49 19.11 4.76
N GLY A 326 22.91 17.99 5.16
CA GLY A 326 23.43 17.09 6.18
C GLY A 326 22.82 17.24 7.57
N TYR A 327 21.93 18.19 7.79
CA TYR A 327 21.32 18.42 9.11
C TYR A 327 20.03 17.60 9.27
N ALA A 328 20.19 16.30 9.48
CA ALA A 328 19.09 15.35 9.53
C ALA A 328 18.13 15.55 10.72
N ASP A 329 18.63 16.09 11.82
CA ASP A 329 17.89 16.27 13.07
C ASP A 329 17.30 17.68 13.23
N VAL A 330 17.23 18.44 12.15
CA VAL A 330 16.64 19.78 12.20
C VAL A 330 15.19 19.72 12.63
N LEU A 331 14.86 20.46 13.66
CA LEU A 331 13.49 20.66 14.14
C LEU A 331 13.07 22.09 13.85
N VAL A 332 11.94 22.23 13.17
CA VAL A 332 11.33 23.53 12.85
C VAL A 332 9.97 23.60 13.52
N THR A 333 9.77 24.60 14.37
CA THR A 333 8.50 24.85 15.07
C THR A 333 8.05 26.29 14.84
N PRO A 334 6.75 26.55 14.58
CA PRO A 334 6.23 27.89 14.44
C PRO A 334 5.96 28.49 15.82
N ASP A 335 6.30 29.75 15.99
CA ASP A 335 5.89 30.59 17.11
C ASP A 335 4.99 31.69 16.56
N ILE A 336 3.68 31.63 16.88
CA ILE A 336 2.67 32.57 16.39
C ILE A 336 2.33 33.51 17.53
N ARG A 337 2.52 34.80 17.33
CA ARG A 337 2.23 35.83 18.32
C ARG A 337 1.31 36.90 17.76
N ASP A 338 0.36 37.36 18.55
CA ASP A 338 -0.49 38.47 18.20
C ASP A 338 0.35 39.75 17.96
N ALA A 339 0.06 40.45 16.88
CA ALA A 339 0.77 41.65 16.45
C ALA A 339 -0.20 42.85 16.26
N GLY A 340 -1.29 42.88 17.02
CA GLY A 340 -2.37 43.84 16.95
C GLY A 340 -3.70 43.19 16.58
N PRO A 341 -4.77 43.95 16.40
CA PRO A 341 -6.08 43.42 16.04
C PRO A 341 -6.00 42.61 14.75
N ASN A 342 -6.39 41.34 14.81
CA ASN A 342 -6.46 40.39 13.68
C ASN A 342 -5.14 40.26 12.87
N ARG A 343 -4.00 40.51 13.51
CA ARG A 343 -2.66 40.35 12.91
C ARG A 343 -1.77 39.46 13.75
N VAL A 344 -0.97 38.63 13.10
CA VAL A 344 -0.01 37.74 13.76
C VAL A 344 1.38 37.84 13.15
N ASN A 345 2.40 37.80 14.02
CA ASN A 345 3.77 37.54 13.63
C ASN A 345 4.05 36.04 13.70
N ILE A 346 4.71 35.50 12.69
CA ILE A 346 5.12 34.11 12.62
C ILE A 346 6.62 34.05 12.69
N THR A 347 7.17 33.36 13.69
CA THR A 347 8.61 33.15 13.84
C THR A 347 8.90 31.67 13.77
N TYR A 348 9.65 31.23 12.75
CA TYR A 348 10.12 29.86 12.65
C TYR A 348 11.32 29.67 13.58
N ARG A 349 11.14 28.90 14.65
CA ARG A 349 12.22 28.47 15.55
C ARG A 349 12.87 27.24 14.98
N ILE A 350 14.18 27.31 14.74
CA ILE A 350 14.95 26.25 14.11
C ILE A 350 15.97 25.75 15.13
N THR A 351 15.86 24.45 15.46
CA THR A 351 16.92 23.73 16.18
C THR A 351 17.72 22.98 15.13
N GLU A 352 18.92 23.48 14.80
CA GLU A 352 19.66 23.08 13.61
C GLU A 352 20.23 21.66 13.68
N GLY A 353 20.59 21.19 14.89
CA GLY A 353 21.20 19.87 15.10
C GLY A 353 22.64 19.80 14.60
N SER A 354 23.14 18.58 14.43
CA SER A 354 24.49 18.30 13.93
C SER A 354 24.46 17.92 12.46
N ARG A 355 25.59 18.12 11.79
CA ARG A 355 25.77 17.73 10.39
C ARG A 355 26.30 16.31 10.31
N PHE A 356 25.69 15.49 9.45
CA PHE A 356 25.99 14.07 9.30
C PHE A 356 26.43 13.71 7.88
N LYS A 357 27.28 12.68 7.79
CA LYS A 357 27.55 11.94 6.57
C LYS A 357 26.81 10.60 6.58
N VAL A 358 26.64 10.02 5.41
CA VAL A 358 26.08 8.67 5.27
C VAL A 358 27.12 7.66 5.79
N GLY A 359 26.69 6.82 6.72
CA GLY A 359 27.45 5.68 7.21
C GLY A 359 27.23 4.48 6.32
N ARG A 360 26.52 3.47 6.81
CA ARG A 360 26.15 2.28 6.05
C ARG A 360 24.78 2.44 5.40
N VAL A 361 24.57 1.74 4.28
CA VAL A 361 23.27 1.58 3.66
C VAL A 361 22.84 0.13 3.86
N ASN A 362 21.88 -0.08 4.75
CA ASN A 362 21.34 -1.38 5.13
C ASN A 362 20.00 -1.59 4.40
N ILE A 363 19.87 -2.75 3.74
CA ILE A 363 18.64 -3.16 3.06
C ILE A 363 18.16 -4.44 3.74
N ALA A 364 16.87 -4.53 4.04
CA ALA A 364 16.25 -5.68 4.68
C ALA A 364 14.83 -5.93 4.17
N GLY A 365 14.36 -7.18 4.28
CA GLY A 365 13.02 -7.61 3.86
C GLY A 365 12.94 -8.09 2.41
N ASN A 366 14.01 -7.95 1.62
CA ASN A 366 14.08 -8.40 0.24
C ASN A 366 14.48 -9.88 0.16
N THR A 367 13.50 -10.77 0.16
CA THR A 367 13.73 -12.23 0.09
C THR A 367 13.83 -12.76 -1.35
N LYS A 368 13.18 -12.07 -2.30
CA LYS A 368 13.14 -12.41 -3.72
C LYS A 368 13.91 -11.40 -4.57
N THR A 369 13.71 -10.10 -4.31
CA THR A 369 14.34 -9.02 -5.06
C THR A 369 15.82 -8.93 -4.73
N LYS A 370 16.67 -8.95 -5.74
CA LYS A 370 18.13 -8.82 -5.57
C LYS A 370 18.48 -7.46 -4.95
N ASP A 371 19.44 -7.46 -4.02
CA ASP A 371 19.94 -6.24 -3.36
C ASP A 371 20.32 -5.14 -4.36
N LYS A 372 20.97 -5.51 -5.46
CA LYS A 372 21.35 -4.62 -6.56
C LYS A 372 20.14 -3.82 -7.12
N VAL A 373 18.96 -4.45 -7.23
CA VAL A 373 17.75 -3.80 -7.77
C VAL A 373 17.25 -2.70 -6.85
N ILE A 374 17.35 -2.88 -5.53
CA ILE A 374 16.98 -1.88 -4.53
C ILE A 374 18.06 -0.81 -4.45
N ARG A 375 19.31 -1.23 -4.37
CA ARG A 375 20.48 -0.35 -4.17
C ARG A 375 20.62 0.69 -5.27
N ARG A 376 20.33 0.36 -6.52
CA ARG A 376 20.40 1.30 -7.65
C ARG A 376 19.37 2.44 -7.60
N GLU A 377 18.31 2.27 -6.79
CA GLU A 377 17.30 3.30 -6.55
C GLU A 377 17.66 4.23 -5.38
N ILE A 378 18.75 3.93 -4.65
CA ILE A 378 19.22 4.70 -3.51
C ILE A 378 20.34 5.66 -3.99
N PRO A 379 20.09 6.97 -4.06
CA PRO A 379 21.11 7.91 -4.49
C PRO A 379 22.19 8.16 -3.43
N LEU A 380 21.88 7.88 -2.15
CA LEU A 380 22.79 8.06 -1.02
C LEU A 380 23.85 6.94 -0.97
N GLN A 381 25.13 7.31 -0.99
CA GLN A 381 26.23 6.37 -0.87
C GLN A 381 27.03 6.59 0.42
N PRO A 382 27.67 5.53 0.98
CA PRO A 382 28.55 5.69 2.14
C PRO A 382 29.62 6.75 1.92
N GLY A 383 29.74 7.69 2.86
CA GLY A 383 30.68 8.82 2.79
C GLY A 383 30.10 10.11 2.23
N ASP A 384 28.97 10.06 1.52
CA ASP A 384 28.28 11.25 1.04
C ASP A 384 27.75 12.10 2.19
N MET A 385 27.41 13.36 1.90
CA MET A 385 26.65 14.17 2.84
C MET A 385 25.25 13.58 3.00
N PHE A 386 24.83 13.35 4.24
CA PHE A 386 23.47 12.86 4.50
C PHE A 386 22.43 13.85 3.95
N ASN A 387 21.47 13.34 3.19
CA ASN A 387 20.44 14.15 2.55
C ASN A 387 19.06 13.53 2.80
N SER A 388 18.28 14.15 3.68
CA SER A 388 16.94 13.64 4.02
C SER A 388 15.95 13.73 2.85
N VAL A 389 16.15 14.66 1.91
CA VAL A 389 15.32 14.77 0.71
C VAL A 389 15.58 13.59 -0.25
N GLU A 390 16.84 13.17 -0.36
CA GLU A 390 17.20 11.98 -1.14
C GLU A 390 16.72 10.69 -0.47
N LEU A 391 16.66 10.66 0.86
CA LEU A 391 16.07 9.54 1.60
C LEU A 391 14.56 9.39 1.31
N GLU A 392 13.82 10.49 1.30
CA GLU A 392 12.41 10.51 0.89
C GLU A 392 12.25 10.15 -0.59
N THR A 393 13.15 10.64 -1.45
CA THR A 393 13.18 10.28 -2.88
C THR A 393 13.42 8.78 -3.07
N THR A 394 14.27 8.17 -2.26
CA THR A 394 14.51 6.72 -2.22
C THR A 394 13.20 5.97 -1.96
N LYS A 395 12.46 6.38 -0.93
CA LYS A 395 11.15 5.80 -0.62
C LYS A 395 10.19 5.89 -1.81
N ALA A 396 10.09 7.07 -2.41
CA ALA A 396 9.22 7.28 -3.57
C ALA A 396 9.63 6.42 -4.78
N ARG A 397 10.93 6.33 -5.10
CA ARG A 397 11.44 5.49 -6.19
C ARG A 397 11.12 4.01 -5.97
N LEU A 398 11.41 3.48 -4.78
CA LEU A 398 11.13 2.09 -4.44
C LEU A 398 9.63 1.78 -4.44
N THR A 399 8.80 2.69 -3.94
CA THR A 399 7.33 2.55 -3.99
C THR A 399 6.83 2.51 -5.44
N ASN A 400 7.40 3.34 -6.32
CA ASN A 400 7.03 3.41 -7.74
C ASN A 400 7.43 2.17 -8.55
N LEU A 401 8.38 1.36 -8.08
CA LEU A 401 8.69 0.06 -8.70
C LEU A 401 7.50 -0.90 -8.63
N GLN A 402 6.60 -0.72 -7.67
CA GLN A 402 5.45 -1.60 -7.41
C GLN A 402 5.82 -3.05 -7.04
N TYR A 403 7.04 -3.27 -6.52
CA TYR A 403 7.52 -4.58 -6.06
C TYR A 403 7.17 -4.84 -4.60
N PHE A 404 6.87 -3.78 -3.86
CA PHE A 404 6.71 -3.78 -2.40
C PHE A 404 5.30 -3.34 -2.00
N SER A 405 4.75 -3.97 -0.96
CA SER A 405 3.51 -3.54 -0.28
C SER A 405 3.78 -2.37 0.67
N ASP A 406 4.94 -2.38 1.33
CA ASP A 406 5.42 -1.27 2.17
C ASP A 406 6.91 -1.02 1.93
N VAL A 407 7.30 0.25 2.07
CA VAL A 407 8.69 0.73 2.00
C VAL A 407 8.93 1.73 3.12
N GLN A 408 9.83 1.41 4.02
CA GLN A 408 10.25 2.29 5.09
C GLN A 408 11.71 2.67 4.89
N THR A 409 11.97 3.98 4.90
CA THR A 409 13.31 4.54 4.82
C THR A 409 13.58 5.37 6.06
N THR A 410 14.62 5.04 6.81
CA THR A 410 14.97 5.73 8.06
C THR A 410 16.45 5.99 8.15
N GLY A 411 16.81 7.10 8.81
CA GLY A 411 18.18 7.36 9.21
C GLY A 411 18.39 7.00 10.68
N SER A 412 19.32 6.11 10.99
CA SER A 412 19.68 5.77 12.37
C SER A 412 21.08 6.27 12.74
N PRO A 413 21.38 6.46 14.03
CA PRO A 413 22.73 6.81 14.46
C PRO A 413 23.75 5.78 13.96
N GLY A 414 24.79 6.27 13.29
CA GLY A 414 25.99 5.50 12.91
C GLY A 414 27.13 5.79 13.89
N GLY A 415 28.36 5.81 13.42
CA GLY A 415 29.48 6.32 14.22
C GLY A 415 29.40 7.84 14.43
N SER A 416 30.39 8.42 15.15
CA SER A 416 30.46 9.89 15.39
C SER A 416 30.46 10.66 14.07
N GLY A 417 29.47 11.54 13.86
CA GLY A 417 29.28 12.32 12.62
C GLY A 417 28.68 11.54 11.44
N TYR A 418 28.26 10.29 11.65
CA TYR A 418 27.64 9.46 10.61
C TYR A 418 26.22 9.06 10.97
N ARG A 419 25.41 8.87 9.94
CA ARG A 419 24.05 8.35 10.03
C ARG A 419 23.87 7.21 9.03
N ASP A 420 23.47 6.05 9.52
CA ASP A 420 23.18 4.89 8.69
C ASP A 420 21.81 5.06 8.01
N VAL A 421 21.72 4.67 6.75
CA VAL A 421 20.48 4.63 5.97
C VAL A 421 19.93 3.21 6.05
N ASN A 422 18.72 3.06 6.57
CA ASN A 422 18.04 1.77 6.64
C ASN A 422 16.83 1.79 5.70
N VAL A 423 16.77 0.81 4.83
CA VAL A 423 15.68 0.56 3.89
C VAL A 423 15.06 -0.79 4.24
N LEU A 424 13.85 -0.77 4.76
CA LEU A 424 13.06 -1.96 5.05
C LEU A 424 11.94 -2.06 4.02
N VAL A 425 11.84 -3.19 3.35
CA VAL A 425 10.81 -3.44 2.34
C VAL A 425 9.99 -4.67 2.69
N GLU A 426 8.71 -4.64 2.33
CA GLU A 426 7.82 -5.79 2.38
C GLU A 426 7.42 -6.15 0.95
N GLU A 427 7.81 -7.33 0.47
CA GLU A 427 7.59 -7.75 -0.91
C GLU A 427 6.15 -8.20 -1.16
N LYS A 428 5.63 -7.85 -2.33
CA LYS A 428 4.34 -8.35 -2.82
C LYS A 428 4.49 -9.15 -4.11
N ALA A 429 3.40 -9.79 -4.53
CA ALA A 429 3.35 -10.43 -5.84
C ALA A 429 3.51 -9.37 -6.95
N THR A 430 4.42 -9.61 -7.89
CA THR A 430 4.76 -8.73 -9.01
C THR A 430 4.32 -9.27 -10.36
N GLY A 431 3.82 -10.51 -10.38
CA GLY A 431 3.22 -11.14 -11.55
C GLY A 431 1.70 -10.96 -11.57
N SER A 432 1.14 -10.73 -12.73
CA SER A 432 -0.30 -10.69 -12.97
C SER A 432 -0.66 -11.47 -14.23
N VAL A 433 -1.81 -12.14 -14.17
CA VAL A 433 -2.42 -12.82 -15.31
C VAL A 433 -3.82 -12.23 -15.49
N GLY A 434 -4.06 -11.66 -16.65
CA GLY A 434 -5.38 -11.17 -17.05
C GLY A 434 -5.98 -12.10 -18.09
N VAL A 435 -7.23 -12.48 -17.91
CA VAL A 435 -8.02 -13.23 -18.89
C VAL A 435 -9.36 -12.55 -19.05
N GLY A 436 -9.77 -12.33 -20.27
CA GLY A 436 -11.04 -11.68 -20.55
C GLY A 436 -11.59 -12.00 -21.92
N ALA A 437 -12.86 -11.65 -22.10
CA ALA A 437 -13.51 -11.66 -23.38
C ALA A 437 -14.31 -10.37 -23.53
N GLY A 438 -14.40 -9.87 -24.76
CA GLY A 438 -15.12 -8.67 -25.10
C GLY A 438 -15.91 -8.83 -26.38
N PHE A 439 -16.81 -7.89 -26.62
CA PHE A 439 -17.52 -7.73 -27.88
C PHE A 439 -17.30 -6.31 -28.37
N SER A 440 -16.94 -6.19 -29.63
CA SER A 440 -16.73 -4.91 -30.30
C SER A 440 -17.44 -4.95 -31.66
N SER A 441 -17.91 -3.83 -32.15
CA SER A 441 -18.46 -3.70 -33.50
C SER A 441 -17.42 -3.91 -34.61
N ILE A 442 -16.13 -3.85 -34.26
CA ILE A 442 -15.01 -4.03 -35.19
C ILE A 442 -14.48 -5.46 -35.08
N ASP A 443 -14.18 -5.93 -33.87
CA ASP A 443 -13.50 -7.22 -33.63
C ASP A 443 -14.50 -8.38 -33.40
N SER A 444 -15.83 -8.12 -33.47
CA SER A 444 -16.84 -9.12 -33.11
C SER A 444 -16.60 -9.66 -31.68
N ILE A 445 -16.47 -10.95 -31.48
CA ILE A 445 -16.09 -11.55 -30.20
C ILE A 445 -14.57 -11.67 -30.16
N VAL A 446 -13.93 -11.15 -29.10
CA VAL A 446 -12.50 -11.24 -28.88
C VAL A 446 -12.19 -11.77 -27.51
N GLY A 447 -11.29 -12.75 -27.43
CA GLY A 447 -10.69 -13.24 -26.21
C GLY A 447 -9.28 -12.70 -26.04
N PHE A 448 -8.83 -12.45 -24.81
CA PHE A 448 -7.44 -12.06 -24.56
C PHE A 448 -6.88 -12.70 -23.29
N VAL A 449 -5.58 -12.94 -23.34
CA VAL A 449 -4.76 -13.35 -22.19
C VAL A 449 -3.56 -12.44 -22.13
N THR A 450 -3.35 -11.84 -20.95
CA THR A 450 -2.16 -11.03 -20.68
C THR A 450 -1.39 -11.63 -19.51
N LEU A 451 -0.08 -11.68 -19.63
CA LEU A 451 0.81 -12.07 -18.56
C LEU A 451 1.86 -10.98 -18.41
N GLU A 452 1.94 -10.42 -17.20
CA GLU A 452 2.90 -9.38 -16.89
C GLU A 452 3.69 -9.76 -15.63
N GLN A 453 5.01 -9.53 -15.66
CA GLN A 453 5.88 -9.66 -14.49
C GLN A 453 6.80 -8.44 -14.43
N THR A 454 6.58 -7.57 -13.45
CA THR A 454 7.29 -6.30 -13.35
C THR A 454 8.66 -6.41 -12.68
N ASN A 455 8.90 -7.47 -11.92
CA ASN A 455 10.19 -7.77 -11.29
C ASN A 455 10.76 -9.09 -11.84
N PHE A 456 10.83 -9.21 -13.17
CA PHE A 456 11.27 -10.42 -13.86
C PHE A 456 12.78 -10.61 -13.71
N ASP A 457 13.23 -11.86 -13.72
CA ASP A 457 14.64 -12.25 -13.74
C ASP A 457 14.84 -13.37 -14.76
N LEU A 458 15.31 -13.01 -15.94
CA LEU A 458 15.58 -13.94 -17.05
C LEU A 458 16.59 -15.03 -16.64
N PHE A 459 17.52 -14.68 -15.75
CA PHE A 459 18.62 -15.57 -15.34
C PHE A 459 18.30 -16.38 -14.07
N ASN A 460 17.06 -16.32 -13.57
CA ASN A 460 16.57 -17.13 -12.46
C ASN A 460 15.41 -18.02 -12.91
N PRO A 461 15.69 -19.16 -13.60
CA PRO A 461 14.65 -20.00 -14.21
C PRO A 461 13.74 -20.72 -13.19
N TRP A 462 14.09 -20.71 -11.90
CA TRP A 462 13.30 -21.38 -10.87
C TRP A 462 12.03 -20.62 -10.48
N ASN A 463 12.06 -19.31 -10.54
CA ASN A 463 10.89 -18.48 -10.20
C ASN A 463 10.72 -17.23 -11.06
N PHE A 464 11.67 -16.93 -11.96
CA PHE A 464 11.67 -15.78 -12.86
C PHE A 464 11.41 -14.43 -12.17
N THR A 465 11.83 -14.27 -10.90
CA THR A 465 11.53 -13.09 -10.10
C THR A 465 12.77 -12.54 -9.39
N GLY A 466 12.85 -11.23 -9.24
CA GLY A 466 13.86 -10.55 -8.42
C GLY A 466 14.94 -9.80 -9.19
N GLY A 467 14.98 -9.88 -10.51
CA GLY A 467 15.98 -9.23 -11.37
C GLY A 467 15.69 -7.77 -11.70
N GLY A 468 14.47 -7.31 -11.47
CA GLY A 468 14.06 -5.95 -11.79
C GLY A 468 13.81 -5.69 -13.27
N GLN A 469 13.75 -6.72 -14.10
CA GLN A 469 13.33 -6.65 -15.50
C GLN A 469 11.80 -6.61 -15.59
N ARG A 470 11.27 -6.18 -16.74
CA ARG A 470 9.84 -6.22 -17.04
C ARG A 470 9.61 -7.20 -18.18
N PHE A 471 8.76 -8.17 -17.94
CA PHE A 471 8.31 -9.14 -18.93
C PHE A 471 6.83 -8.94 -19.20
N GLY A 472 6.43 -8.95 -20.45
CA GLY A 472 5.05 -8.87 -20.90
C GLY A 472 4.77 -9.87 -22.02
N MET A 473 3.62 -10.54 -21.94
CA MET A 473 3.08 -11.36 -23.02
C MET A 473 1.61 -11.02 -23.19
N ASN A 474 1.21 -10.74 -24.43
CA ASN A 474 -0.16 -10.52 -24.82
C ASN A 474 -0.56 -11.53 -25.87
N LEU A 475 -1.70 -12.15 -25.68
CA LEU A 475 -2.39 -12.96 -26.67
C LEU A 475 -3.81 -12.44 -26.81
N ARG A 476 -4.18 -12.08 -28.02
CA ARG A 476 -5.56 -11.71 -28.39
C ARG A 476 -5.98 -12.57 -29.56
N ALA A 477 -7.17 -13.11 -29.49
CA ALA A 477 -7.78 -13.90 -30.58
C ALA A 477 -9.24 -13.47 -30.76
N GLY A 478 -9.56 -13.02 -31.95
CA GLY A 478 -10.89 -12.59 -32.37
C GLY A 478 -11.15 -12.99 -33.81
N ALA A 479 -12.34 -12.71 -34.31
CA ALA A 479 -12.71 -13.05 -35.70
C ALA A 479 -11.94 -12.18 -36.70
N GLU A 480 -11.72 -10.90 -36.38
CA GLU A 480 -11.15 -9.90 -37.28
C GLU A 480 -9.71 -9.50 -36.87
N ARG A 481 -9.23 -10.03 -35.74
CA ARG A 481 -7.92 -9.66 -35.22
C ARG A 481 -7.32 -10.74 -34.34
N SER A 482 -6.11 -11.13 -34.69
CA SER A 482 -5.26 -11.98 -33.87
C SER A 482 -3.96 -11.23 -33.54
N GLU A 483 -3.52 -11.26 -32.30
CA GLU A 483 -2.29 -10.57 -31.86
C GLU A 483 -1.57 -11.42 -30.83
N PHE A 484 -0.29 -11.63 -31.04
CA PHE A 484 0.61 -12.21 -30.05
C PHE A 484 1.84 -11.32 -29.92
N SER A 485 2.21 -10.97 -28.70
CA SER A 485 3.47 -10.26 -28.48
C SER A 485 4.15 -10.71 -27.19
N VAL A 486 5.47 -10.75 -27.22
CA VAL A 486 6.31 -10.99 -26.04
C VAL A 486 7.34 -9.88 -25.96
N SER A 487 7.46 -9.26 -24.82
CA SER A 487 8.40 -8.16 -24.57
C SER A 487 9.21 -8.39 -23.30
N LEU A 488 10.47 -7.97 -23.35
CA LEU A 488 11.38 -7.96 -22.21
C LEU A 488 12.12 -6.63 -22.16
N VAL A 489 12.13 -5.98 -21.00
CA VAL A 489 12.82 -4.71 -20.79
C VAL A 489 13.74 -4.81 -19.58
N GLU A 490 15.04 -4.55 -19.79
CA GLU A 490 16.03 -4.33 -18.72
C GLU A 490 16.17 -2.82 -18.47
N PRO A 491 15.62 -2.26 -17.39
CA PRO A 491 15.59 -0.81 -17.17
C PRO A 491 16.95 -0.20 -16.79
N TRP A 492 17.91 -1.03 -16.37
CA TRP A 492 19.26 -0.61 -15.97
C TRP A 492 20.34 -1.37 -16.73
N PHE A 493 20.30 -1.27 -18.04
CA PHE A 493 21.27 -1.95 -18.89
C PHE A 493 22.68 -1.44 -18.62
N MET A 494 23.62 -2.37 -18.40
CA MET A 494 25.02 -2.07 -18.00
C MET A 494 25.13 -1.21 -16.74
N ASP A 495 24.22 -1.38 -15.78
CA ASP A 495 24.16 -0.61 -14.52
C ASP A 495 23.99 0.92 -14.70
N GLN A 496 23.48 1.33 -15.84
CA GLN A 496 23.17 2.72 -16.16
C GLN A 496 21.66 2.89 -16.28
N GLN A 497 21.17 4.12 -16.10
CA GLN A 497 19.77 4.47 -16.38
C GLN A 497 19.53 4.48 -17.89
N LEU A 498 19.62 3.31 -18.49
CA LEU A 498 19.44 3.05 -19.91
C LEU A 498 18.58 1.79 -20.04
N ALA A 499 17.33 1.93 -20.47
CA ALA A 499 16.44 0.79 -20.62
C ALA A 499 16.65 0.14 -22.00
N LEU A 500 17.07 -1.12 -22.01
CA LEU A 500 17.12 -1.97 -23.20
C LEU A 500 15.83 -2.78 -23.27
N GLY A 501 15.08 -2.63 -24.37
CA GLY A 501 13.86 -3.37 -24.65
C GLY A 501 14.02 -4.28 -25.86
N GLY A 502 13.44 -5.47 -25.79
CA GLY A 502 13.25 -6.39 -26.92
C GLY A 502 11.78 -6.79 -27.02
N GLU A 503 11.26 -6.90 -28.21
CA GLU A 503 9.89 -7.31 -28.50
C GLU A 503 9.86 -8.25 -29.70
N LEU A 504 9.06 -9.32 -29.59
CA LEU A 504 8.65 -10.16 -30.71
C LEU A 504 7.15 -10.03 -30.84
N PHE A 505 6.64 -9.89 -32.04
CA PHE A 505 5.22 -9.71 -32.26
C PHE A 505 4.74 -10.39 -33.54
N PHE A 506 3.49 -10.80 -33.48
CA PHE A 506 2.69 -11.27 -34.61
C PHE A 506 1.33 -10.61 -34.50
N LYS A 507 0.84 -10.04 -35.59
CA LYS A 507 -0.44 -9.35 -35.62
C LYS A 507 -1.09 -9.56 -36.99
N GLU A 508 -2.28 -10.08 -36.95
CA GLU A 508 -3.17 -10.28 -38.09
C GLU A 508 -4.39 -9.37 -37.91
N SER A 509 -4.83 -8.72 -38.95
CA SER A 509 -5.94 -7.76 -38.90
C SER A 509 -6.71 -7.76 -40.22
N SER A 510 -7.96 -8.20 -40.17
CA SER A 510 -8.89 -8.26 -41.32
C SER A 510 -9.87 -7.07 -41.34
N TYR A 511 -9.87 -6.24 -40.30
CA TYR A 511 -10.84 -5.15 -40.15
C TYR A 511 -10.44 -3.80 -40.78
N PHE A 512 -9.26 -3.69 -41.34
CA PHE A 512 -8.82 -2.43 -41.95
C PHE A 512 -9.53 -2.15 -43.28
N SER A 513 -9.90 -3.19 -43.99
CA SER A 513 -10.56 -3.11 -45.27
C SER A 513 -11.39 -4.39 -45.54
N ASP A 514 -12.51 -4.26 -46.21
CA ASP A 514 -13.26 -5.40 -46.74
C ASP A 514 -12.56 -6.04 -47.98
N TYR A 515 -11.40 -5.50 -48.38
CA TYR A 515 -10.72 -5.89 -49.62
C TYR A 515 -9.35 -6.53 -49.36
N TYR A 516 -8.80 -6.45 -48.16
CA TYR A 516 -7.51 -7.07 -47.86
C TYR A 516 -7.33 -7.34 -46.37
N ASP A 517 -6.61 -8.40 -46.09
CA ASP A 517 -6.08 -8.75 -44.80
C ASP A 517 -4.62 -8.32 -44.67
N GLN A 518 -4.21 -7.96 -43.46
CA GLN A 518 -2.85 -7.58 -43.18
C GLN A 518 -2.26 -8.39 -42.06
N THR A 519 -1.14 -9.05 -42.30
CA THR A 519 -0.33 -9.75 -41.29
C THR A 519 1.01 -9.04 -41.10
N ASN A 520 1.32 -8.75 -39.83
CA ASN A 520 2.61 -8.16 -39.46
C ASN A 520 3.32 -9.08 -38.47
N MET A 521 4.51 -9.54 -38.81
CA MET A 521 5.33 -10.37 -37.94
C MET A 521 6.74 -9.78 -37.85
N GLY A 522 7.29 -9.66 -36.64
CA GLY A 522 8.61 -9.04 -36.55
C GLY A 522 9.22 -9.01 -35.16
N ALA A 523 10.34 -8.29 -35.11
CA ALA A 523 11.08 -8.04 -33.89
C ALA A 523 11.47 -6.55 -33.78
N ALA A 524 11.54 -6.06 -32.54
CA ALA A 524 12.03 -4.72 -32.26
C ALA A 524 13.04 -4.74 -31.12
N ILE A 525 14.06 -3.91 -31.24
CA ILE A 525 15.00 -3.63 -30.15
C ILE A 525 15.02 -2.12 -29.87
N SER A 526 15.01 -1.72 -28.63
CA SER A 526 14.93 -0.31 -28.26
C SER A 526 15.86 0.04 -27.10
N LEU A 527 16.37 1.27 -27.13
CA LEU A 527 17.13 1.88 -26.05
C LEU A 527 16.45 3.17 -25.64
N ARG A 528 16.12 3.29 -24.35
CA ARG A 528 15.52 4.51 -23.80
C ARG A 528 16.42 5.09 -22.71
N LYS A 529 16.73 6.38 -22.83
CA LYS A 529 17.51 7.13 -21.84
C LYS A 529 16.69 8.29 -21.28
N PRO A 530 16.54 8.42 -19.94
CA PRO A 530 15.99 9.63 -19.36
C PRO A 530 16.94 10.82 -19.54
N LEU A 531 16.38 11.98 -19.88
CA LEU A 531 17.07 13.27 -20.03
C LEU A 531 16.69 14.21 -18.88
N GLY A 532 16.65 13.69 -17.66
CA GLY A 532 16.17 14.37 -16.45
C GLY A 532 14.84 13.83 -15.94
N ALA A 533 14.19 14.58 -15.05
CA ALA A 533 12.99 14.11 -14.33
C ALA A 533 11.74 13.98 -15.21
N LYS A 534 11.66 14.72 -16.31
CA LYS A 534 10.42 14.88 -17.10
C LYS A 534 10.58 14.49 -18.57
N SER A 535 11.80 14.20 -19.03
CA SER A 535 12.07 13.95 -20.44
C SER A 535 12.78 12.63 -20.64
N SER A 536 12.55 11.99 -21.77
CA SER A 536 13.32 10.82 -22.22
C SER A 536 13.44 10.79 -23.73
N ILE A 537 14.50 10.15 -24.22
CA ILE A 537 14.68 9.82 -25.64
C ILE A 537 14.71 8.30 -25.79
N LYS A 538 14.02 7.78 -26.81
CA LYS A 538 13.99 6.37 -27.18
C LYS A 538 14.44 6.23 -28.62
N GLY A 539 15.45 5.40 -28.87
CA GLY A 539 15.76 4.87 -30.18
C GLY A 539 15.21 3.46 -30.31
N GLU A 540 14.61 3.13 -31.45
CA GLU A 540 14.07 1.79 -31.70
C GLU A 540 14.42 1.38 -33.13
N TYR A 541 14.95 0.17 -33.28
CA TYR A 541 15.06 -0.50 -34.57
C TYR A 541 14.02 -1.61 -34.64
N ARG A 542 13.22 -1.63 -35.71
CA ARG A 542 12.14 -2.58 -35.94
C ARG A 542 12.33 -3.24 -37.30
N LEU A 543 12.32 -4.55 -37.33
CA LEU A 543 12.32 -5.37 -38.52
C LEU A 543 11.01 -6.17 -38.54
N GLU A 544 10.21 -5.98 -39.57
CA GLU A 544 8.94 -6.65 -39.71
C GLU A 544 8.66 -7.08 -41.13
N GLN A 545 8.08 -8.26 -41.26
CA GLN A 545 7.45 -8.74 -42.49
C GLN A 545 6.00 -8.26 -42.44
N VAL A 546 5.57 -7.59 -43.50
CA VAL A 546 4.19 -7.16 -43.70
C VAL A 546 3.66 -7.93 -44.90
N GLU A 547 2.66 -8.74 -44.70
CA GLU A 547 1.96 -9.51 -45.73
C GLU A 547 0.58 -8.90 -45.89
N ILE A 548 0.21 -8.60 -47.12
CA ILE A 548 -1.10 -8.07 -47.49
C ILE A 548 -1.74 -9.02 -48.46
N ASP A 549 -2.75 -9.72 -48.00
CA ASP A 549 -3.56 -10.62 -48.81
C ASP A 549 -4.80 -9.88 -49.34
N SER A 550 -4.92 -9.80 -50.65
CA SER A 550 -6.07 -9.16 -51.29
C SER A 550 -7.20 -10.17 -51.48
N GLU A 551 -8.37 -9.90 -50.87
CA GLU A 551 -9.57 -10.70 -51.06
C GLU A 551 -10.37 -10.32 -52.34
N VAL A 552 -9.88 -9.39 -53.11
CA VAL A 552 -10.58 -8.94 -54.33
C VAL A 552 -10.34 -9.91 -55.47
N ASP A 553 -11.27 -10.82 -55.70
CA ASP A 553 -11.31 -11.59 -56.94
C ASP A 553 -11.75 -10.67 -58.10
N SER A 554 -11.13 -10.84 -59.25
CA SER A 554 -11.50 -10.12 -60.49
C SER A 554 -12.96 -10.32 -60.88
N SER A 555 -13.61 -11.39 -60.43
CA SER A 555 -15.04 -11.65 -60.58
C SER A 555 -15.94 -10.80 -59.68
N ASP A 556 -15.44 -10.34 -58.54
CA ASP A 556 -16.21 -9.52 -57.59
C ASP A 556 -16.30 -8.05 -58.00
N VAL A 557 -15.34 -7.58 -58.79
CA VAL A 557 -15.36 -6.20 -59.30
C VAL A 557 -16.35 -6.04 -60.47
N TYR A 558 -16.67 -7.12 -61.20
CA TYR A 558 -17.62 -7.13 -62.32
C TYR A 558 -18.45 -8.41 -62.35
N PRO A 559 -19.47 -8.58 -61.50
CA PRO A 559 -20.33 -9.79 -61.47
C PRO A 559 -21.08 -10.02 -62.77
N ASP A 560 -21.26 -9.02 -63.63
CA ASP A 560 -22.05 -9.07 -64.85
C ASP A 560 -21.19 -8.94 -66.13
N GLY A 561 -19.87 -8.83 -66.04
CA GLY A 561 -18.96 -8.68 -67.15
C GLY A 561 -19.14 -7.40 -67.97
N LYS A 562 -19.93 -6.44 -67.46
CA LYS A 562 -20.21 -5.17 -68.12
C LYS A 562 -19.70 -4.04 -67.24
N GLY A 563 -18.66 -3.34 -67.73
CA GLY A 563 -18.07 -2.17 -67.09
C GLY A 563 -19.16 -1.16 -66.69
N GLY A 564 -19.30 -0.93 -65.36
CA GLY A 564 -20.30 -0.04 -64.77
C GLY A 564 -20.10 1.42 -65.14
N ASN A 565 -21.15 2.17 -65.16
CA ASN A 565 -21.23 3.59 -65.50
C ASN A 565 -20.29 4.45 -64.65
N GLY A 566 -19.26 4.97 -65.25
CA GLY A 566 -18.62 6.22 -64.82
C GLY A 566 -17.32 6.14 -64.04
N ASN A 567 -17.01 5.04 -63.37
CA ASN A 567 -15.69 4.82 -62.79
C ASN A 567 -15.11 3.55 -63.42
N ASN A 568 -14.63 3.68 -64.64
CA ASN A 568 -14.06 2.58 -65.43
C ASN A 568 -12.76 2.08 -64.81
N ILE A 569 -12.87 1.04 -64.03
CA ILE A 569 -11.81 0.11 -63.76
C ILE A 569 -11.95 -0.95 -64.90
N ASP A 570 -11.16 -0.87 -65.94
CA ASP A 570 -11.14 -1.81 -67.07
C ASP A 570 -10.27 -3.01 -66.68
N PRO A 571 -10.82 -4.22 -66.48
CA PRO A 571 -10.02 -5.38 -66.09
C PRO A 571 -9.11 -5.89 -67.21
N THR A 572 -9.32 -5.44 -68.44
CA THR A 572 -8.44 -5.80 -69.55
C THR A 572 -7.21 -4.89 -69.70
N ASN A 573 -7.23 -3.76 -68.98
CA ASN A 573 -6.11 -2.84 -68.86
C ASN A 573 -5.49 -2.98 -67.44
N GLY A 574 -4.82 -4.07 -67.20
CA GLY A 574 -4.20 -4.45 -65.92
C GLY A 574 -3.37 -3.37 -65.19
N ALA A 575 -3.41 -2.16 -65.69
CA ALA A 575 -2.69 -1.00 -65.15
C ALA A 575 -3.53 -0.10 -64.22
N ASN A 576 -4.84 -0.33 -64.06
CA ASN A 576 -5.72 0.69 -63.43
C ASN A 576 -6.62 0.22 -62.29
N SER A 577 -6.58 -1.02 -61.83
CA SER A 577 -7.24 -1.36 -60.58
C SER A 577 -6.33 -1.04 -59.40
N PHE A 578 -6.62 0.05 -58.72
CA PHE A 578 -5.95 0.41 -57.46
C PHE A 578 -6.12 -0.70 -56.40
N LEU A 579 -7.11 -1.57 -56.60
CA LEU A 579 -7.48 -2.68 -55.72
C LEU A 579 -7.01 -4.05 -56.24
N SER A 580 -6.21 -4.13 -57.31
CA SER A 580 -5.67 -5.42 -57.79
C SER A 580 -4.60 -5.95 -56.85
N GLU A 581 -4.51 -7.27 -56.74
CA GLU A 581 -3.47 -7.97 -55.97
C GLU A 581 -2.06 -7.46 -56.29
N GLU A 582 -1.79 -7.13 -57.56
CA GLU A 582 -0.54 -6.55 -58.03
C GLU A 582 -0.25 -5.16 -57.46
N ASN A 583 -1.27 -4.40 -57.04
CA ASN A 583 -1.13 -3.04 -56.50
C ASN A 583 -1.29 -2.94 -54.99
N ILE A 584 -2.00 -3.88 -54.36
CA ILE A 584 -2.29 -3.87 -52.90
C ILE A 584 -1.67 -5.08 -52.21
N GLY A 585 -1.72 -6.26 -52.82
CA GLY A 585 -1.20 -7.51 -52.26
C GLY A 585 0.33 -7.58 -52.34
N GLY A 586 0.92 -8.35 -51.44
CA GLY A 586 2.35 -8.67 -51.49
C GLY A 586 3.00 -8.73 -50.12
N ASP A 587 4.20 -9.28 -50.13
CA ASP A 587 5.07 -9.42 -49.01
C ASP A 587 6.11 -8.30 -48.97
N TYR A 588 6.17 -7.55 -47.92
CA TYR A 588 7.09 -6.43 -47.76
C TYR A 588 7.94 -6.59 -46.52
N LEU A 589 9.24 -6.57 -46.66
CA LEU A 589 10.16 -6.44 -45.55
C LEU A 589 10.33 -4.97 -45.19
N ARG A 590 9.91 -4.60 -44.01
CA ARG A 590 10.06 -3.24 -43.49
C ARG A 590 11.15 -3.19 -42.42
N SER A 591 12.20 -2.42 -42.69
CA SER A 591 13.32 -2.19 -41.79
C SER A 591 13.34 -0.72 -41.39
N ALA A 592 13.02 -0.41 -40.13
CA ALA A 592 12.78 0.95 -39.70
C ALA A 592 13.58 1.33 -38.45
N LEU A 593 14.10 2.54 -38.44
CA LEU A 593 14.70 3.19 -37.29
C LEU A 593 13.77 4.33 -36.81
N ALA A 594 13.37 4.29 -35.57
CA ALA A 594 12.56 5.32 -34.93
C ALA A 594 13.32 6.02 -33.82
N VAL A 595 13.15 7.33 -33.69
CA VAL A 595 13.63 8.13 -32.58
C VAL A 595 12.45 8.91 -32.01
N ASN A 596 12.16 8.70 -30.70
CA ASN A 596 11.06 9.35 -30.02
C ASN A 596 11.58 10.19 -28.85
N TYR A 597 11.15 11.43 -28.78
CA TYR A 597 11.34 12.32 -27.63
C TYR A 597 10.04 12.49 -26.88
N LEU A 598 10.07 12.17 -25.58
CA LEU A 598 8.93 12.32 -24.68
C LEU A 598 9.25 13.36 -23.60
N TYR A 599 8.36 14.35 -23.46
CA TYR A 599 8.30 15.24 -22.29
C TYR A 599 6.97 15.01 -21.56
N ASP A 600 7.03 14.71 -20.26
CA ASP A 600 5.84 14.48 -19.44
C ASP A 600 5.97 15.20 -18.09
N SER A 601 5.17 16.24 -17.90
CA SER A 601 5.10 17.02 -16.67
C SER A 601 3.78 16.86 -15.93
N ARG A 602 2.98 15.85 -16.30
CA ARG A 602 1.68 15.60 -15.65
C ARG A 602 1.88 15.20 -14.18
N ASP A 603 0.94 15.63 -13.34
CA ASP A 603 0.91 15.29 -11.91
C ASP A 603 0.58 13.80 -11.65
N SER A 604 -0.09 13.13 -12.58
CA SER A 604 -0.39 11.70 -12.53
C SER A 604 -0.37 11.09 -13.93
N GLY A 605 0.19 9.88 -14.07
CA GLY A 605 0.15 9.13 -15.32
C GLY A 605 -1.21 8.50 -15.62
N ILE A 606 -2.02 8.22 -14.58
CA ILE A 606 -3.31 7.49 -14.68
C ILE A 606 -4.49 8.46 -14.73
N GLN A 607 -4.52 9.44 -13.81
CA GLN A 607 -5.59 10.45 -13.72
C GLN A 607 -4.96 11.85 -13.62
N PRO A 608 -4.45 12.38 -14.73
CA PRO A 608 -3.80 13.68 -14.73
C PRO A 608 -4.84 14.79 -14.54
N ARG A 609 -4.52 15.71 -13.61
CA ARG A 609 -5.31 16.93 -13.35
C ARG A 609 -4.63 18.17 -13.86
N SER A 610 -3.29 18.17 -13.93
CA SER A 610 -2.50 19.29 -14.39
C SER A 610 -1.23 18.84 -15.10
N GLY A 611 -0.67 19.71 -15.95
CA GLY A 611 0.60 19.47 -16.64
C GLY A 611 0.46 19.23 -18.15
N HIS A 612 1.56 18.86 -18.77
CA HIS A 612 1.67 18.70 -20.22
C HIS A 612 2.38 17.39 -20.54
N LYS A 613 1.96 16.75 -21.63
CA LYS A 613 2.71 15.66 -22.26
C LYS A 613 2.93 16.02 -23.73
N VAL A 614 4.16 15.91 -24.21
CA VAL A 614 4.55 16.09 -25.61
C VAL A 614 5.34 14.87 -26.05
N ASP A 615 4.92 14.26 -27.15
CA ASP A 615 5.56 13.10 -27.76
C ASP A 615 5.88 13.45 -29.21
N LEU A 616 7.16 13.42 -29.56
CA LEU A 616 7.66 13.70 -30.90
C LEU A 616 8.38 12.48 -31.42
N GLY A 617 7.99 11.98 -32.59
CA GLY A 617 8.57 10.81 -33.23
C GLY A 617 9.05 11.07 -34.64
N LEU A 618 10.19 10.51 -34.96
CA LEU A 618 10.74 10.42 -36.33
C LEU A 618 10.97 8.94 -36.60
N THR A 619 10.46 8.46 -37.72
CA THR A 619 10.68 7.08 -38.16
C THR A 619 11.14 7.11 -39.63
N TYR A 620 12.23 6.45 -39.91
CA TYR A 620 12.71 6.19 -41.25
C TYR A 620 12.69 4.68 -41.48
N ALA A 621 11.93 4.23 -42.45
CA ALA A 621 11.98 2.88 -42.99
C ALA A 621 12.68 2.97 -44.36
N GLY A 622 13.71 2.17 -44.57
CA GLY A 622 14.57 2.24 -45.76
C GLY A 622 15.99 1.76 -45.47
N LEU A 623 16.23 1.15 -44.30
CA LEU A 623 17.53 0.60 -43.92
C LEU A 623 17.78 -0.82 -44.48
N GLY A 624 17.32 -1.08 -45.70
CA GLY A 624 17.19 -2.40 -46.30
C GLY A 624 15.76 -2.92 -46.16
N GLY A 625 15.30 -3.70 -47.13
CA GLY A 625 13.90 -4.12 -47.26
C GLY A 625 13.22 -3.40 -48.42
N ASP A 626 11.91 -3.53 -48.51
CA ASP A 626 11.11 -3.17 -49.71
C ASP A 626 10.39 -1.82 -49.51
N VAL A 627 10.47 -1.22 -48.33
CA VAL A 627 9.72 -0.01 -47.96
C VAL A 627 10.69 1.14 -47.71
N ASP A 628 10.49 2.28 -48.38
CA ASP A 628 11.22 3.53 -48.15
C ASP A 628 10.23 4.64 -47.78
N THR A 629 10.16 4.96 -46.49
CA THR A 629 9.23 5.98 -45.96
C THR A 629 9.85 6.78 -44.82
N PHE A 630 9.46 8.03 -44.76
CA PHE A 630 9.80 8.91 -43.66
C PHE A 630 8.51 9.40 -42.98
N THR A 631 8.41 9.15 -41.67
CA THR A 631 7.24 9.53 -40.88
C THR A 631 7.64 10.46 -39.76
N PHE A 632 6.95 11.59 -39.64
CA PHE A 632 7.00 12.47 -38.48
C PHE A 632 5.69 12.40 -37.74
N SER A 633 5.77 12.21 -36.42
CA SER A 633 4.60 12.22 -35.51
C SER A 633 4.79 13.25 -34.40
N ALA A 634 3.73 13.98 -34.10
CA ALA A 634 3.70 14.93 -32.98
C ALA A 634 2.38 14.82 -32.23
N GLN A 635 2.44 14.55 -30.94
CA GLN A 635 1.28 14.47 -30.07
C GLN A 635 1.47 15.37 -28.86
N GLY A 636 0.49 16.24 -28.58
CA GLY A 636 0.47 17.11 -27.41
C GLY A 636 -0.79 16.91 -26.57
N GLN A 637 -0.63 16.87 -25.26
CA GLN A 637 -1.74 16.83 -24.29
C GLN A 637 -1.51 17.89 -23.23
N LYS A 638 -2.56 18.60 -22.83
CA LYS A 638 -2.54 19.58 -21.74
C LYS A 638 -3.72 19.33 -20.82
N HIS A 639 -3.45 19.31 -19.52
CA HIS A 639 -4.45 19.12 -18.48
C HIS A 639 -4.56 20.40 -17.63
N TRP A 640 -5.78 20.81 -17.33
CA TRP A 640 -6.11 21.95 -16.47
C TRP A 640 -6.89 21.47 -15.26
N ASN A 641 -6.62 22.07 -14.10
CA ASN A 641 -7.39 21.84 -12.87
C ASN A 641 -8.46 22.92 -12.73
#